data_08f7428c35cf8dd31d9df4a1b3dc7834
#
_entry.id   08f7428c35cf8dd31d9df4a1b3dc7834
#
_cell.length_a   1.000
_cell.length_b   1.000
_cell.length_c   1.000
_cell.angle_alpha   90.00
_cell.angle_beta   90.00
_cell.angle_gamma   90.00
#
_symmetry.space_group_name_H-M   'P 1'
#
loop_
_entity.id
_entity.type
_entity.pdbx_description
1 polymer ?
#
loop_
_entity_poly.entity_id
_entity_poly.type
_entity_poly.pdbx_seq_one_letter_code
_entity_poly.pdbx_strand_id
1 'polypeptide(L)'
;MEINIYAKMIGKALGLSERSVCNTLQLIDEGCTIPFISRYRKERTGGLDEVQITAISDAYDKLKEISKRKDTVVKTISDQGKMTDDLRHRIDACWGANELEDIYMPYKPKRRTKAQVARELGLEPLSVILMMQRERNIEAAAQRFVKEGVKDVPAAIKGAQDIVAEMVSEDERSRQQVRSTFRREAIITSKVVKAKADSEEAAKYSDYFDFSEPLRRCSSHRLLAMRRGENEGILRISISADDEVCLDRLKRQFVHGFGPCQALVGEAVEDAYKRLLKPSIETEFANMSKEKADDEAIGVFAENLRQLLLSAPLGQKRVMGIDPGFRTGCKVVCLDAQGNLLHHEAIFPHPPVNKASVAAHQVEQMVEKYNIEAIAIGNGTASRETAQFVKQLQFGHDVKQFVVSEDGASVYSASKTARDEFPDEDVTVRGAVSIGRRLMDPLAELVKIDPKSIGVGQYQHDVDQSKLKKSLDQTVESCVNLVGVNLNTASQHLLTYVSGLGPTLAKNIVEYRKANGAFASRAQLKKVARLGPSAFEQCAGFLRIPGGRNPLDNSAVHPESYHIVEQMAKDNHCTVAQLIGDAAKRKAIDIKRYVTHTVGMPTLTDIMAELEKPGRDPREQIEEFEFDKNVTSVDDLVAGMVLPGIVTNITNFGAFVDVGVHQDGLVHVSQLADRYVTDPTQVVKLHQHVKVRVVEVDRKRNRISLSMKKF
;
A
#
# COMPACT_ATOMS: atom_id res chain seq x y z
N MET A 1 10.28 14.76 26.92
CA MET A 1 11.46 15.35 26.25
C MET A 1 11.65 14.73 24.86
N GLU A 2 11.53 13.43 24.70
CA GLU A 2 11.70 12.73 23.40
C GLU A 2 10.67 13.13 22.33
N ILE A 3 9.38 13.23 22.67
CA ILE A 3 8.32 13.64 21.73
C ILE A 3 8.65 14.96 21.03
N ASN A 4 9.21 15.94 21.74
CA ASN A 4 9.56 17.24 21.15
C ASN A 4 10.72 17.11 20.14
N ILE A 5 11.66 16.20 20.36
CA ILE A 5 12.75 15.92 19.41
C ILE A 5 12.16 15.31 18.14
N TYR A 6 11.30 14.32 18.28
CA TYR A 6 10.61 13.69 17.16
C TYR A 6 9.74 14.70 16.40
N ALA A 7 8.95 15.51 17.11
CA ALA A 7 8.10 16.53 16.51
C ALA A 7 8.89 17.54 15.65
N LYS A 8 10.04 17.99 16.17
CA LYS A 8 10.93 18.90 15.42
C LYS A 8 11.48 18.26 14.17
N MET A 9 11.92 17.01 14.24
CA MET A 9 12.48 16.28 13.10
C MET A 9 11.42 15.99 12.03
N ILE A 10 10.27 15.46 12.45
CA ILE A 10 9.15 15.15 11.57
C ILE A 10 8.60 16.42 10.93
N GLY A 11 8.40 17.48 11.74
CA GLY A 11 7.93 18.78 11.24
C GLY A 11 8.85 19.35 10.16
N LYS A 12 10.17 19.28 10.37
CA LYS A 12 11.16 19.71 9.37
C LYS A 12 11.11 18.84 8.09
N ALA A 13 11.00 17.53 8.25
CA ALA A 13 10.99 16.59 7.13
C ALA A 13 9.73 16.69 6.27
N LEU A 14 8.57 16.90 6.87
CA LEU A 14 7.27 16.99 6.21
C LEU A 14 6.82 18.43 5.90
N GLY A 15 7.58 19.43 6.31
CA GLY A 15 7.18 20.85 6.13
C GLY A 15 5.97 21.25 6.98
N LEU A 16 5.78 20.62 8.14
CA LEU A 16 4.64 20.85 9.04
C LEU A 16 5.06 21.60 10.29
N SER A 17 4.07 22.27 10.93
CA SER A 17 4.27 22.94 12.22
C SER A 17 4.71 21.95 13.30
N GLU A 18 5.79 22.24 14.02
CA GLU A 18 6.28 21.42 15.14
C GLU A 18 5.19 21.22 16.21
N ARG A 19 4.40 22.26 16.49
CA ARG A 19 3.27 22.18 17.44
C ARG A 19 2.19 21.22 16.98
N SER A 20 1.81 21.28 15.71
CA SER A 20 0.80 20.37 15.12
C SER A 20 1.28 18.92 15.16
N VAL A 21 2.54 18.69 14.81
CA VAL A 21 3.15 17.35 14.88
C VAL A 21 3.21 16.85 16.32
N CYS A 22 3.67 17.67 17.28
CA CYS A 22 3.74 17.30 18.70
C CYS A 22 2.37 16.89 19.25
N ASN A 23 1.33 17.68 18.98
CA ASN A 23 -0.03 17.37 19.39
C ASN A 23 -0.56 16.09 18.75
N THR A 24 -0.22 15.85 17.46
CA THR A 24 -0.59 14.61 16.76
C THR A 24 0.09 13.40 17.38
N LEU A 25 1.39 13.48 17.70
CA LEU A 25 2.12 12.40 18.36
C LEU A 25 1.53 12.09 19.75
N GLN A 26 1.14 13.10 20.51
CA GLN A 26 0.46 12.90 21.80
C GLN A 26 -0.86 12.14 21.64
N LEU A 27 -1.68 12.52 20.63
CA LEU A 27 -2.94 11.82 20.35
C LEU A 27 -2.72 10.36 19.94
N ILE A 28 -1.67 10.09 19.15
CA ILE A 28 -1.29 8.72 18.76
C ILE A 28 -0.86 7.92 20.00
N ASP A 29 -0.06 8.49 20.91
CA ASP A 29 0.37 7.83 22.12
C ASP A 29 -0.78 7.66 23.14
N GLU A 30 -1.81 8.53 23.11
CA GLU A 30 -3.07 8.36 23.82
C GLU A 30 -3.93 7.20 23.25
N GLY A 31 -3.52 6.59 22.13
CA GLY A 31 -4.21 5.49 21.47
C GLY A 31 -5.35 5.94 20.55
N CYS A 32 -5.37 7.20 20.11
CA CYS A 32 -6.34 7.68 19.13
C CYS A 32 -6.00 7.15 17.74
N THR A 33 -7.02 6.72 17.01
CA THR A 33 -6.88 6.26 15.62
C THR A 33 -6.74 7.43 14.64
N ILE A 34 -6.12 7.19 13.49
CA ILE A 34 -5.91 8.22 12.47
C ILE A 34 -7.22 8.84 11.98
N PRO A 35 -8.29 8.06 11.65
CA PRO A 35 -9.57 8.64 11.24
C PRO A 35 -10.20 9.52 12.32
N PHE A 36 -10.10 9.13 13.60
CA PHE A 36 -10.62 9.91 14.70
C PHE A 36 -9.87 11.24 14.86
N ILE A 37 -8.54 11.21 14.79
CA ILE A 37 -7.70 12.42 14.90
C ILE A 37 -8.04 13.40 13.77
N SER A 38 -8.04 12.93 12.53
CA SER A 38 -8.28 13.77 11.34
C SER A 38 -9.66 14.42 11.33
N ARG A 39 -10.68 13.72 11.85
CA ARG A 39 -12.06 14.20 11.81
C ARG A 39 -12.46 14.99 13.05
N TYR A 40 -12.07 14.54 14.25
CA TYR A 40 -12.60 15.06 15.51
C TYR A 40 -11.58 15.77 16.40
N ARG A 41 -10.33 15.90 15.96
CA ARG A 41 -9.26 16.57 16.73
C ARG A 41 -8.54 17.65 15.91
N LYS A 42 -9.24 18.25 14.93
CA LYS A 42 -8.71 19.27 14.00
C LYS A 42 -8.09 20.47 14.73
N GLU A 43 -8.72 20.93 15.79
CA GLU A 43 -8.20 22.08 16.57
C GLU A 43 -6.86 21.76 17.24
N ARG A 44 -6.68 20.54 17.76
CA ARG A 44 -5.42 20.11 18.38
C ARG A 44 -4.32 19.95 17.33
N THR A 45 -4.64 19.42 16.18
CA THR A 45 -3.67 19.16 15.10
C THR A 45 -3.39 20.35 14.20
N GLY A 46 -4.22 21.40 14.27
CA GLY A 46 -4.14 22.55 13.36
C GLY A 46 -4.71 22.25 11.98
N GLY A 47 -5.67 21.32 11.88
CA GLY A 47 -6.39 20.98 10.64
C GLY A 47 -5.64 19.99 9.74
N LEU A 48 -4.71 19.20 10.26
CA LEU A 48 -4.03 18.16 9.48
C LEU A 48 -5.03 17.14 8.94
N ASP A 49 -4.85 16.76 7.69
CA ASP A 49 -5.64 15.74 7.02
C ASP A 49 -5.13 14.32 7.36
N GLU A 50 -5.87 13.31 6.93
CA GLU A 50 -5.55 11.91 7.21
C GLU A 50 -4.21 11.47 6.58
N VAL A 51 -3.86 12.00 5.40
CA VAL A 51 -2.60 11.70 4.70
C VAL A 51 -1.41 12.24 5.50
N GLN A 52 -1.52 13.48 5.97
CA GLN A 52 -0.50 14.12 6.79
C GLN A 52 -0.32 13.42 8.13
N ILE A 53 -1.42 13.02 8.79
CA ILE A 53 -1.37 12.29 10.06
C ILE A 53 -0.75 10.90 9.87
N THR A 54 -1.08 10.19 8.80
CA THR A 54 -0.46 8.91 8.43
C THR A 54 1.04 9.08 8.21
N ALA A 55 1.47 10.09 7.46
CA ALA A 55 2.88 10.37 7.24
C ALA A 55 3.63 10.68 8.55
N ILE A 56 3.00 11.41 9.47
CA ILE A 56 3.56 11.66 10.82
C ILE A 56 3.70 10.34 11.60
N SER A 57 2.68 9.49 11.59
CA SER A 57 2.69 8.20 12.27
C SER A 57 3.79 7.28 11.74
N ASP A 58 3.94 7.16 10.42
CA ASP A 58 4.97 6.33 9.79
C ASP A 58 6.38 6.87 10.05
N ALA A 59 6.57 8.19 10.04
CA ALA A 59 7.84 8.82 10.40
C ALA A 59 8.18 8.59 11.88
N TYR A 60 7.18 8.63 12.76
CA TYR A 60 7.33 8.36 14.19
C TYR A 60 7.74 6.92 14.46
N ASP A 61 7.10 5.95 13.80
CA ASP A 61 7.47 4.53 13.90
C ASP A 61 8.94 4.32 13.49
N LYS A 62 9.37 4.90 12.36
CA LYS A 62 10.77 4.84 11.89
C LYS A 62 11.76 5.44 12.91
N LEU A 63 11.43 6.57 13.51
CA LEU A 63 12.29 7.18 14.54
C LEU A 63 12.35 6.36 15.83
N LYS A 64 11.24 5.74 16.25
CA LYS A 64 11.21 4.79 17.36
C LYS A 64 12.09 3.55 17.09
N GLU A 65 12.08 3.03 15.88
CA GLU A 65 12.96 1.92 15.49
C GLU A 65 14.43 2.31 15.55
N ILE A 66 14.79 3.52 15.07
CA ILE A 66 16.17 4.04 15.16
C ILE A 66 16.55 4.24 16.63
N SER A 67 15.67 4.80 17.48
CA SER A 67 15.93 4.96 18.90
C SER A 67 16.20 3.62 19.58
N LYS A 68 15.36 2.63 19.37
CA LYS A 68 15.55 1.27 19.87
C LYS A 68 16.86 0.62 19.35
N ARG A 69 17.23 0.92 18.12
CA ARG A 69 18.50 0.46 17.54
C ARG A 69 19.68 1.11 18.22
N LYS A 70 19.62 2.43 18.51
CA LYS A 70 20.65 3.15 19.28
C LYS A 70 20.88 2.51 20.66
N ASP A 71 19.81 2.18 21.38
CA ASP A 71 19.91 1.52 22.68
C ASP A 71 20.67 0.20 22.58
N THR A 72 20.39 -0.59 21.55
CA THR A 72 21.08 -1.86 21.30
C THR A 72 22.55 -1.64 20.99
N VAL A 73 22.88 -0.65 20.16
CA VAL A 73 24.26 -0.29 19.78
C VAL A 73 25.03 0.18 21.01
N VAL A 74 24.46 1.12 21.79
CA VAL A 74 25.07 1.63 23.03
C VAL A 74 25.35 0.51 24.01
N LYS A 75 24.38 -0.37 24.23
CA LYS A 75 24.53 -1.52 25.13
C LYS A 75 25.70 -2.40 24.68
N THR A 76 25.72 -2.79 23.38
CA THR A 76 26.77 -3.69 22.87
C THR A 76 28.17 -3.10 22.97
N ILE A 77 28.34 -1.79 22.72
CA ILE A 77 29.64 -1.11 22.81
C ILE A 77 30.05 -0.96 24.27
N SER A 78 29.09 -0.65 25.17
CA SER A 78 29.34 -0.53 26.61
C SER A 78 29.75 -1.88 27.22
N ASP A 79 29.08 -2.97 26.82
CA ASP A 79 29.42 -4.34 27.28
C ASP A 79 30.86 -4.75 26.84
N GLN A 80 31.38 -4.15 25.77
CA GLN A 80 32.77 -4.33 25.31
C GLN A 80 33.76 -3.41 26.05
N GLY A 81 33.31 -2.50 26.91
CA GLY A 81 34.17 -1.52 27.57
C GLY A 81 34.78 -0.46 26.65
N LYS A 82 34.20 -0.26 25.45
CA LYS A 82 34.72 0.66 24.42
C LYS A 82 33.91 1.94 24.27
N MET A 83 32.89 2.15 25.10
CA MET A 83 32.07 3.36 25.05
C MET A 83 32.88 4.56 25.59
N THR A 84 32.90 5.65 24.81
CA THR A 84 33.45 6.94 25.18
C THR A 84 32.35 8.00 25.13
N ASP A 85 32.55 9.12 25.82
CA ASP A 85 31.59 10.23 25.82
C ASP A 85 31.38 10.81 24.42
N ASP A 86 32.45 10.95 23.64
CA ASP A 86 32.36 11.41 22.24
C ASP A 86 31.51 10.45 21.38
N LEU A 87 31.80 9.15 21.46
CA LEU A 87 31.06 8.13 20.75
C LEU A 87 29.58 8.12 21.15
N ARG A 88 29.31 8.28 22.42
CA ARG A 88 27.93 8.40 22.95
C ARG A 88 27.20 9.60 22.34
N HIS A 89 27.85 10.77 22.33
CA HIS A 89 27.28 11.97 21.72
C HIS A 89 27.03 11.79 20.21
N ARG A 90 27.92 11.15 19.50
CA ARG A 90 27.74 10.86 18.07
C ARG A 90 26.56 9.94 17.80
N ILE A 91 26.41 8.87 18.60
CA ILE A 91 25.27 7.95 18.48
C ILE A 91 23.96 8.69 18.81
N ASP A 92 23.93 9.48 19.89
CA ASP A 92 22.71 10.20 20.32
C ASP A 92 22.30 11.24 19.26
N ALA A 93 23.24 11.92 18.61
CA ALA A 93 22.98 12.89 17.54
C ALA A 93 22.59 12.25 16.18
N CYS A 94 22.93 10.98 15.95
CA CYS A 94 22.70 10.30 14.68
C CYS A 94 21.25 9.81 14.57
N TRP A 95 20.55 10.19 13.49
CA TRP A 95 19.19 9.75 13.17
C TRP A 95 19.07 9.12 11.77
N GLY A 96 20.19 8.87 11.12
CA GLY A 96 20.29 8.10 9.89
C GLY A 96 20.56 6.63 10.19
N ALA A 97 19.75 5.71 9.68
CA ALA A 97 19.93 4.27 9.93
C ALA A 97 21.29 3.76 9.42
N ASN A 98 21.68 4.15 8.20
CA ASN A 98 22.95 3.74 7.59
C ASN A 98 24.16 4.37 8.33
N GLU A 99 24.03 5.63 8.73
CA GLU A 99 25.08 6.34 9.48
C GLU A 99 25.27 5.71 10.87
N LEU A 100 24.19 5.31 11.54
CA LEU A 100 24.26 4.59 12.82
C LEU A 100 24.97 3.24 12.66
N GLU A 101 24.67 2.49 11.61
CA GLU A 101 25.34 1.22 11.31
C GLU A 101 26.83 1.42 10.97
N ASP A 102 27.21 2.52 10.29
CA ASP A 102 28.61 2.86 10.02
C ASP A 102 29.37 3.15 11.32
N ILE A 103 28.78 3.95 12.23
CA ILE A 103 29.36 4.22 13.57
C ILE A 103 29.53 2.90 14.35
N TYR A 104 28.57 2.00 14.24
CA TYR A 104 28.58 0.71 14.94
C TYR A 104 29.53 -0.33 14.33
N MET A 105 29.87 -0.21 13.04
CA MET A 105 30.59 -1.23 12.27
C MET A 105 31.89 -1.73 12.94
N PRO A 106 32.77 -0.86 13.50
CA PRO A 106 34.01 -1.31 14.18
C PRO A 106 33.73 -2.12 15.46
N TYR A 107 32.58 -1.98 16.07
CA TYR A 107 32.20 -2.59 17.35
C TYR A 107 31.28 -3.78 17.20
N LYS A 108 30.77 -3.99 15.98
CA LYS A 108 29.81 -5.06 15.69
C LYS A 108 30.46 -6.43 15.89
N PRO A 109 29.88 -7.34 16.70
CA PRO A 109 30.39 -8.70 16.82
C PRO A 109 30.50 -9.39 15.45
N LYS A 110 31.68 -9.85 15.10
CA LYS A 110 31.97 -10.47 13.81
C LYS A 110 32.29 -11.95 13.96
N ARG A 111 32.04 -12.70 12.90
CA ARG A 111 32.66 -14.04 12.76
C ARG A 111 34.16 -13.84 12.57
N ARG A 112 34.98 -14.88 12.87
CA ARG A 112 36.42 -14.84 12.75
C ARG A 112 36.85 -14.39 11.36
N THR A 113 37.34 -13.13 11.26
CA THR A 113 37.76 -12.50 10.00
C THR A 113 39.23 -12.80 9.72
N LYS A 114 39.71 -12.60 8.46
CA LYS A 114 41.13 -12.68 8.14
C LYS A 114 41.98 -11.69 8.96
N ALA A 115 41.44 -10.47 9.14
CA ALA A 115 42.09 -9.46 9.97
C ALA A 115 42.20 -9.88 11.44
N GLN A 116 41.14 -10.52 11.98
CA GLN A 116 41.15 -11.03 13.35
C GLN A 116 42.21 -12.12 13.52
N VAL A 117 42.27 -13.08 12.58
CA VAL A 117 43.33 -14.09 12.57
C VAL A 117 44.71 -13.46 12.56
N ALA A 118 44.93 -12.41 11.73
CA ALA A 118 46.16 -11.69 11.65
C ALA A 118 46.51 -10.96 12.98
N ARG A 119 45.53 -10.37 13.67
CA ARG A 119 45.69 -9.79 15.03
C ARG A 119 46.06 -10.86 16.07
N GLU A 120 45.40 -11.99 16.05
CA GLU A 120 45.72 -13.14 16.93
C GLU A 120 47.15 -13.63 16.72
N LEU A 121 47.64 -13.56 15.49
CA LEU A 121 49.03 -13.84 15.14
C LEU A 121 50.00 -12.69 15.49
N GLY A 122 49.54 -11.58 16.08
CA GLY A 122 50.34 -10.45 16.54
C GLY A 122 50.88 -9.56 15.40
N LEU A 123 50.17 -9.49 14.25
CA LEU A 123 50.56 -8.70 13.08
C LEU A 123 50.05 -7.25 13.11
N GLU A 124 49.30 -6.86 14.13
CA GLU A 124 48.75 -5.49 14.25
C GLU A 124 49.86 -4.40 14.26
N PRO A 125 51.01 -4.54 14.99
CA PRO A 125 52.05 -3.54 14.90
C PRO A 125 52.64 -3.39 13.50
N LEU A 126 52.70 -4.47 12.70
CA LEU A 126 53.15 -4.40 11.31
C LEU A 126 52.14 -3.63 10.43
N SER A 127 50.85 -3.77 10.68
CA SER A 127 49.82 -2.98 9.98
C SER A 127 49.93 -1.48 10.28
N VAL A 128 50.31 -1.12 11.53
CA VAL A 128 50.59 0.29 11.90
C VAL A 128 51.83 0.82 11.15
N ILE A 129 52.92 0.03 11.06
CA ILE A 129 54.10 0.41 10.28
C ILE A 129 53.74 0.64 8.81
N LEU A 130 52.94 -0.24 8.20
CA LEU A 130 52.42 -0.07 6.84
C LEU A 130 51.67 1.24 6.68
N MET A 131 50.73 1.52 7.59
CA MET A 131 49.90 2.72 7.53
C MET A 131 50.65 4.01 7.79
N MET A 132 51.76 3.99 8.55
CA MET A 132 52.62 5.15 8.71
C MET A 132 53.36 5.50 7.41
N GLN A 133 53.58 4.55 6.49
CA GLN A 133 54.15 4.72 5.15
C GLN A 133 55.55 5.40 5.14
N ARG A 134 56.32 5.21 6.21
CA ARG A 134 57.66 5.81 6.37
C ARG A 134 58.77 4.79 6.23
N GLU A 135 58.48 3.50 6.33
CA GLU A 135 59.45 2.42 6.26
C GLU A 135 59.89 2.19 4.81
N ARG A 136 61.23 2.21 4.60
CA ARG A 136 61.80 1.98 3.27
C ARG A 136 62.11 0.51 2.98
N ASN A 137 62.31 -0.28 4.04
CA ASN A 137 62.56 -1.72 3.92
C ASN A 137 61.52 -2.50 4.74
N ILE A 138 60.31 -2.56 4.20
CA ILE A 138 59.18 -3.21 4.85
C ILE A 138 59.39 -4.72 5.02
N GLU A 139 60.18 -5.37 4.14
CA GLU A 139 60.51 -6.79 4.25
C GLU A 139 61.37 -7.07 5.49
N ALA A 140 62.37 -6.23 5.77
CA ALA A 140 63.17 -6.34 6.98
C ALA A 140 62.33 -6.07 8.24
N ALA A 141 61.37 -5.15 8.19
CA ALA A 141 60.45 -4.91 9.27
C ALA A 141 59.54 -6.13 9.48
N ALA A 142 59.01 -6.72 8.41
CA ALA A 142 58.10 -7.89 8.44
C ALA A 142 58.82 -9.17 8.91
N GLN A 143 60.11 -9.31 8.64
CA GLN A 143 60.90 -10.46 9.11
C GLN A 143 60.86 -10.63 10.63
N ARG A 144 60.68 -9.56 11.40
CA ARG A 144 60.58 -9.58 12.88
C ARG A 144 59.26 -10.22 13.36
N PHE A 145 58.27 -10.37 12.50
CA PHE A 145 56.97 -10.95 12.80
C PHE A 145 56.80 -12.38 12.30
N VAL A 146 57.82 -12.91 11.62
CA VAL A 146 57.88 -14.32 11.22
C VAL A 146 58.11 -15.18 12.46
N LYS A 147 57.10 -16.01 12.80
CA LYS A 147 57.10 -16.87 13.99
C LYS A 147 56.14 -18.05 13.76
N GLU A 148 56.00 -18.91 14.76
CA GLU A 148 55.02 -19.99 14.70
C GLU A 148 53.64 -19.45 14.35
N GLY A 149 53.04 -19.98 13.28
CA GLY A 149 51.77 -19.49 12.71
C GLY A 149 51.90 -18.45 11.59
N VAL A 150 53.08 -17.79 11.43
CA VAL A 150 53.39 -16.86 10.34
C VAL A 150 54.59 -17.41 9.53
N LYS A 151 54.28 -18.02 8.41
CA LYS A 151 55.14 -18.90 7.63
C LYS A 151 56.41 -18.22 7.09
N ASP A 152 56.26 -17.00 6.60
CA ASP A 152 57.31 -16.22 5.89
C ASP A 152 56.96 -14.72 5.87
N VAL A 153 57.83 -13.90 5.32
CA VAL A 153 57.65 -12.45 5.18
C VAL A 153 56.43 -12.09 4.34
N PRO A 154 56.16 -12.73 3.19
CA PRO A 154 54.94 -12.46 2.44
C PRO A 154 53.67 -12.73 3.24
N ALA A 155 53.64 -13.80 4.04
CA ALA A 155 52.49 -14.11 4.91
C ALA A 155 52.30 -13.04 6.01
N ALA A 156 53.39 -12.54 6.61
CA ALA A 156 53.35 -11.45 7.57
C ALA A 156 52.77 -10.15 6.94
N ILE A 157 53.26 -9.77 5.77
CA ILE A 157 52.79 -8.60 5.02
C ILE A 157 51.32 -8.78 4.65
N LYS A 158 50.91 -9.95 4.14
CA LYS A 158 49.55 -10.22 3.76
C LYS A 158 48.60 -10.14 4.96
N GLY A 159 48.98 -10.67 6.11
CA GLY A 159 48.21 -10.53 7.34
C GLY A 159 48.05 -9.07 7.79
N ALA A 160 49.12 -8.27 7.69
CA ALA A 160 49.07 -6.84 7.96
C ALA A 160 48.15 -6.09 6.97
N GLN A 161 48.22 -6.45 5.67
CA GLN A 161 47.32 -5.92 4.65
C GLN A 161 45.84 -6.30 4.92
N ASP A 162 45.57 -7.51 5.41
CA ASP A 162 44.19 -7.92 5.78
C ASP A 162 43.65 -7.06 6.94
N ILE A 163 44.48 -6.65 7.90
CA ILE A 163 44.11 -5.70 8.97
C ILE A 163 43.82 -4.32 8.38
N VAL A 164 44.70 -3.81 7.51
CA VAL A 164 44.50 -2.52 6.83
C VAL A 164 43.23 -2.53 6.00
N ALA A 165 42.98 -3.61 5.26
CA ALA A 165 41.76 -3.73 4.45
C ALA A 165 40.50 -3.68 5.31
N GLU A 166 40.47 -4.31 6.49
CA GLU A 166 39.37 -4.21 7.42
C GLU A 166 39.19 -2.78 7.94
N MET A 167 40.28 -2.11 8.36
CA MET A 167 40.26 -0.70 8.79
C MET A 167 39.65 0.21 7.71
N VAL A 168 40.10 0.10 6.46
CA VAL A 168 39.57 0.88 5.34
C VAL A 168 38.07 0.62 5.12
N SER A 169 37.66 -0.63 5.24
CA SER A 169 36.23 -1.00 5.04
C SER A 169 35.32 -0.53 6.15
N GLU A 170 35.80 -0.30 7.35
CA GLU A 170 35.09 0.17 8.53
C GLU A 170 35.16 1.68 8.72
N ASP A 171 36.03 2.36 7.97
CA ASP A 171 36.12 3.80 8.03
C ASP A 171 34.89 4.46 7.44
N GLU A 172 34.21 5.26 8.26
CA GLU A 172 32.93 5.94 7.88
C GLU A 172 33.12 6.82 6.63
N ARG A 173 34.26 7.51 6.51
CA ARG A 173 34.54 8.38 5.38
C ARG A 173 34.68 7.58 4.08
N SER A 174 35.35 6.43 4.15
CA SER A 174 35.50 5.49 3.03
C SER A 174 34.12 5.01 2.55
N ARG A 175 33.26 4.58 3.48
CA ARG A 175 31.91 4.13 3.18
C ARG A 175 31.08 5.26 2.56
N GLN A 176 31.14 6.47 3.12
CA GLN A 176 30.43 7.63 2.58
C GLN A 176 30.92 8.04 1.18
N GLN A 177 32.24 7.94 0.90
CA GLN A 177 32.79 8.23 -0.44
C GLN A 177 32.24 7.24 -1.48
N VAL A 178 32.32 5.93 -1.20
CA VAL A 178 31.79 4.90 -2.10
C VAL A 178 30.28 5.07 -2.28
N ARG A 179 29.53 5.22 -1.19
CA ARG A 179 28.09 5.47 -1.20
C ARG A 179 27.70 6.70 -2.03
N SER A 180 28.47 7.78 -1.92
CA SER A 180 28.29 9.00 -2.72
C SER A 180 28.46 8.75 -4.21
N THR A 181 29.42 7.90 -4.60
CA THR A 181 29.62 7.51 -6.01
C THR A 181 28.45 6.66 -6.49
N PHE A 182 28.04 5.65 -5.73
CA PHE A 182 26.86 4.83 -6.05
C PHE A 182 25.58 5.66 -6.21
N ARG A 183 25.33 6.61 -5.31
CA ARG A 183 24.14 7.49 -5.38
C ARG A 183 24.07 8.27 -6.69
N ARG A 184 25.19 8.68 -7.25
CA ARG A 184 25.24 9.48 -8.49
C ARG A 184 25.30 8.63 -9.75
N GLU A 185 26.05 7.53 -9.71
CA GLU A 185 26.56 6.86 -10.91
C GLU A 185 26.21 5.37 -10.97
N ALA A 186 25.57 4.81 -9.91
CA ALA A 186 25.22 3.39 -9.92
C ALA A 186 24.33 3.03 -11.12
N ILE A 187 24.68 1.94 -11.75
CA ILE A 187 23.96 1.33 -12.88
C ILE A 187 23.36 0.02 -12.41
N ILE A 188 22.08 -0.18 -12.70
CA ILE A 188 21.44 -1.49 -12.59
C ILE A 188 21.60 -2.21 -13.93
N THR A 189 22.03 -3.46 -13.88
CA THR A 189 22.11 -4.33 -15.05
C THR A 189 21.35 -5.61 -14.81
N SER A 190 20.69 -6.11 -15.84
CA SER A 190 20.01 -7.39 -15.83
C SER A 190 20.49 -8.24 -17.00
N LYS A 191 20.78 -9.50 -16.74
CA LYS A 191 21.18 -10.48 -17.78
C LYS A 191 20.42 -11.77 -17.58
N VAL A 192 20.03 -12.39 -18.71
CA VAL A 192 19.39 -13.71 -18.67
C VAL A 192 20.36 -14.79 -18.23
N VAL A 193 19.91 -15.73 -17.43
CA VAL A 193 20.64 -16.97 -17.13
C VAL A 193 20.63 -17.84 -18.39
N LYS A 194 21.78 -18.00 -19.05
CA LYS A 194 21.90 -18.65 -20.37
C LYS A 194 21.16 -19.99 -20.48
N ALA A 195 21.16 -20.80 -19.42
CA ALA A 195 20.49 -22.08 -19.40
C ALA A 195 18.94 -22.00 -19.44
N LYS A 196 18.38 -20.82 -19.21
CA LYS A 196 16.92 -20.60 -19.17
C LYS A 196 16.42 -19.66 -20.28
N ALA A 197 17.31 -19.15 -21.11
CA ALA A 197 16.98 -18.12 -22.11
C ALA A 197 15.86 -18.53 -23.08
N ASP A 198 15.80 -19.81 -23.45
CA ASP A 198 14.85 -20.35 -24.41
C ASP A 198 13.60 -20.97 -23.75
N SER A 199 13.43 -20.83 -22.45
CA SER A 199 12.23 -21.35 -21.76
C SER A 199 11.01 -20.46 -22.00
N GLU A 200 9.83 -21.06 -22.09
CA GLU A 200 8.56 -20.33 -22.26
C GLU A 200 8.34 -19.31 -21.11
N GLU A 201 8.72 -19.70 -19.90
CA GLU A 201 8.64 -18.83 -18.70
C GLU A 201 9.55 -17.60 -18.81
N ALA A 202 10.67 -17.67 -19.52
CA ALA A 202 11.59 -16.56 -19.70
C ALA A 202 11.09 -15.51 -20.70
N ALA A 203 10.20 -15.87 -21.60
CA ALA A 203 9.71 -14.98 -22.65
C ALA A 203 9.13 -13.65 -22.11
N LYS A 204 8.44 -13.71 -20.95
CA LYS A 204 7.88 -12.54 -20.29
C LYS A 204 8.93 -11.54 -19.77
N TYR A 205 10.21 -11.95 -19.67
CA TYR A 205 11.33 -11.14 -19.23
C TYR A 205 12.27 -10.74 -20.36
N SER A 206 11.93 -11.00 -21.63
CA SER A 206 12.79 -10.77 -22.78
C SER A 206 13.36 -9.34 -22.86
N ASP A 207 12.58 -8.34 -22.44
CA ASP A 207 13.01 -6.94 -22.41
C ASP A 207 14.17 -6.69 -21.40
N TYR A 208 14.43 -7.63 -20.49
CA TYR A 208 15.47 -7.55 -19.43
C TYR A 208 16.61 -8.55 -19.61
N PHE A 209 16.70 -9.24 -20.75
CA PHE A 209 17.75 -10.24 -21.01
C PHE A 209 19.13 -9.64 -21.14
N ASP A 210 19.23 -8.43 -21.64
CA ASP A 210 20.45 -7.61 -21.66
C ASP A 210 20.05 -6.14 -21.46
N PHE A 211 19.83 -5.77 -20.21
CA PHE A 211 19.30 -4.46 -19.85
C PHE A 211 20.27 -3.71 -18.95
N SER A 212 20.41 -2.42 -19.18
CA SER A 212 21.28 -1.53 -18.38
C SER A 212 20.71 -0.12 -18.35
N GLU A 213 20.59 0.46 -17.16
CA GLU A 213 20.25 1.88 -17.00
C GLU A 213 20.79 2.46 -15.67
N PRO A 214 20.93 3.80 -15.54
CA PRO A 214 21.25 4.42 -14.26
C PRO A 214 20.19 4.09 -13.21
N LEU A 215 20.60 3.58 -12.04
CA LEU A 215 19.69 3.16 -10.96
C LEU A 215 18.69 4.27 -10.56
N ARG A 216 19.14 5.52 -10.55
CA ARG A 216 18.29 6.70 -10.23
C ARG A 216 17.15 6.95 -11.21
N ARG A 217 17.22 6.37 -12.43
CA ARG A 217 16.19 6.47 -13.48
C ARG A 217 15.35 5.22 -13.61
N CYS A 218 15.74 4.14 -12.93
CA CYS A 218 14.99 2.89 -12.96
C CYS A 218 13.66 3.08 -12.24
N SER A 219 12.57 2.90 -12.97
CA SER A 219 11.22 2.98 -12.40
C SER A 219 10.92 1.75 -11.54
N SER A 220 10.07 1.94 -10.52
CA SER A 220 9.73 0.90 -9.55
C SER A 220 9.16 -0.35 -10.19
N HIS A 221 8.29 -0.23 -11.21
CA HIS A 221 7.73 -1.39 -11.89
C HIS A 221 8.79 -2.20 -12.66
N ARG A 222 9.78 -1.55 -13.30
CA ARG A 222 10.90 -2.25 -13.96
C ARG A 222 11.78 -2.97 -12.95
N LEU A 223 12.09 -2.30 -11.83
CA LEU A 223 12.85 -2.92 -10.76
C LEU A 223 12.13 -4.15 -10.20
N LEU A 224 10.83 -4.06 -9.92
CA LEU A 224 10.04 -5.18 -9.42
C LEU A 224 9.94 -6.31 -10.44
N ALA A 225 9.76 -6.00 -11.73
CA ALA A 225 9.79 -7.00 -12.81
C ALA A 225 11.12 -7.76 -12.86
N MET A 226 12.24 -7.03 -12.85
CA MET A 226 13.57 -7.65 -12.83
C MET A 226 13.79 -8.50 -11.58
N ARG A 227 13.42 -8.00 -10.37
CA ARG A 227 13.53 -8.75 -9.12
C ARG A 227 12.68 -10.02 -9.11
N ARG A 228 11.47 -9.99 -9.69
CA ARG A 228 10.67 -11.20 -9.89
C ARG A 228 11.40 -12.20 -10.78
N GLY A 229 11.96 -11.75 -11.91
CA GLY A 229 12.75 -12.61 -12.81
C GLY A 229 14.01 -13.19 -12.14
N GLU A 230 14.64 -12.44 -11.22
CA GLU A 230 15.75 -12.92 -10.40
C GLU A 230 15.29 -13.99 -9.39
N ASN A 231 14.18 -13.77 -8.70
CA ASN A 231 13.62 -14.74 -7.73
C ASN A 231 13.18 -16.04 -8.44
N GLU A 232 12.67 -15.96 -9.67
CA GLU A 232 12.36 -17.12 -10.50
C GLU A 232 13.62 -17.78 -11.09
N GLY A 233 14.80 -17.18 -10.86
CA GLY A 233 16.10 -17.67 -11.33
C GLY A 233 16.29 -17.56 -12.85
N ILE A 234 15.54 -16.68 -13.52
CA ILE A 234 15.60 -16.41 -14.95
C ILE A 234 16.61 -15.29 -15.25
N LEU A 235 16.60 -14.24 -14.43
CA LEU A 235 17.50 -13.11 -14.54
C LEU A 235 18.60 -13.12 -13.48
N ARG A 236 19.70 -12.46 -13.78
CA ARG A 236 20.75 -12.09 -12.81
C ARG A 236 20.86 -10.58 -12.81
N ILE A 237 20.66 -9.95 -11.64
CA ILE A 237 20.69 -8.50 -11.49
C ILE A 237 21.96 -8.11 -10.74
N SER A 238 22.57 -7.01 -11.16
CA SER A 238 23.65 -6.36 -10.41
C SER A 238 23.46 -4.86 -10.38
N ILE A 239 23.86 -4.25 -9.27
CA ILE A 239 23.87 -2.80 -9.08
C ILE A 239 25.31 -2.44 -8.73
N SER A 240 25.97 -1.67 -9.57
CA SER A 240 27.39 -1.40 -9.46
C SER A 240 27.70 0.03 -9.92
N ALA A 241 28.75 0.62 -9.38
CA ALA A 241 29.31 1.89 -9.84
C ALA A 241 30.67 1.65 -10.50
N ASP A 242 31.24 2.69 -11.07
CA ASP A 242 32.60 2.62 -11.65
C ASP A 242 33.63 2.32 -10.58
N ASP A 243 34.28 1.16 -10.72
CA ASP A 243 35.30 0.68 -9.79
C ASP A 243 36.55 1.58 -9.77
N GLU A 244 36.97 2.11 -10.93
CA GLU A 244 38.16 2.97 -11.01
C GLU A 244 37.95 4.28 -10.26
N VAL A 245 36.76 4.90 -10.42
CA VAL A 245 36.40 6.13 -9.70
C VAL A 245 36.39 5.91 -8.19
N CYS A 246 35.83 4.78 -7.74
CA CYS A 246 35.79 4.44 -6.32
C CYS A 246 37.19 4.19 -5.76
N LEU A 247 38.01 3.40 -6.45
CA LEU A 247 39.38 3.07 -6.06
C LEU A 247 40.28 4.30 -6.02
N ASP A 248 40.19 5.16 -7.02
CA ASP A 248 41.00 6.40 -7.07
C ASP A 248 40.72 7.30 -5.85
N ARG A 249 39.44 7.45 -5.49
CA ARG A 249 39.06 8.24 -4.32
C ARG A 249 39.59 7.63 -3.01
N LEU A 250 39.47 6.32 -2.84
CA LEU A 250 39.95 5.62 -1.66
C LEU A 250 41.50 5.67 -1.60
N LYS A 251 42.19 5.44 -2.72
CA LYS A 251 43.66 5.54 -2.76
C LYS A 251 44.13 6.94 -2.40
N ARG A 252 43.49 8.00 -2.88
CA ARG A 252 43.84 9.40 -2.49
C ARG A 252 43.66 9.65 -0.99
N GLN A 253 42.75 8.93 -0.32
CA GLN A 253 42.57 9.08 1.12
C GLN A 253 43.63 8.37 1.95
N PHE A 254 44.11 7.19 1.51
CA PHE A 254 44.97 6.33 2.32
C PHE A 254 46.42 6.23 1.83
N VAL A 255 46.72 6.52 0.58
CA VAL A 255 48.08 6.40 0.02
C VAL A 255 48.70 7.77 -0.11
N HIS A 256 49.81 7.99 0.61
CA HIS A 256 50.49 9.28 0.70
C HIS A 256 51.94 9.20 0.16
N GLY A 257 52.14 9.62 -1.08
CA GLY A 257 53.44 9.60 -1.75
C GLY A 257 53.72 8.29 -2.48
N PHE A 258 55.01 7.95 -2.60
CA PHE A 258 55.48 6.79 -3.38
C PHE A 258 56.50 5.99 -2.59
N GLY A 259 56.44 4.66 -2.67
CA GLY A 259 57.39 3.76 -2.04
C GLY A 259 56.78 2.36 -1.79
N PRO A 260 57.56 1.44 -1.19
CA PRO A 260 57.13 0.07 -0.95
C PRO A 260 55.90 -0.04 -0.05
N CYS A 261 55.84 0.74 1.04
CA CYS A 261 54.68 0.74 1.92
C CYS A 261 53.44 1.30 1.21
N GLN A 262 53.58 2.35 0.42
CA GLN A 262 52.51 2.96 -0.35
C GLN A 262 51.91 1.98 -1.35
N ALA A 263 52.73 1.18 -2.04
CA ALA A 263 52.27 0.14 -2.94
C ALA A 263 51.44 -0.92 -2.19
N LEU A 264 51.93 -1.42 -1.05
CA LEU A 264 51.26 -2.41 -0.22
C LEU A 264 49.96 -1.90 0.41
N VAL A 265 49.92 -0.63 0.84
CA VAL A 265 48.68 0.03 1.30
C VAL A 265 47.69 0.17 0.15
N GLY A 266 48.18 0.53 -1.07
CA GLY A 266 47.34 0.59 -2.26
C GLY A 266 46.68 -0.75 -2.61
N GLU A 267 47.44 -1.85 -2.50
CA GLU A 267 46.89 -3.22 -2.66
C GLU A 267 45.85 -3.57 -1.57
N ALA A 268 46.13 -3.17 -0.31
CA ALA A 268 45.20 -3.39 0.78
C ALA A 268 43.90 -2.59 0.59
N VAL A 269 43.94 -1.36 0.06
CA VAL A 269 42.81 -0.54 -0.30
C VAL A 269 42.00 -1.18 -1.44
N GLU A 270 42.68 -1.75 -2.45
CA GLU A 270 41.97 -2.49 -3.50
C GLU A 270 41.24 -3.74 -2.98
N ASP A 271 41.90 -4.50 -2.10
CA ASP A 271 41.30 -5.68 -1.45
C ASP A 271 40.09 -5.25 -0.57
N ALA A 272 40.26 -4.17 0.21
CA ALA A 272 39.19 -3.60 1.01
C ALA A 272 37.98 -3.24 0.16
N TYR A 273 38.18 -2.56 -0.96
CA TYR A 273 37.12 -2.18 -1.87
C TYR A 273 36.45 -3.40 -2.50
N LYS A 274 37.21 -4.25 -3.18
CA LYS A 274 36.68 -5.37 -3.97
C LYS A 274 36.01 -6.43 -3.11
N ARG A 275 36.58 -6.74 -1.95
CA ARG A 275 36.11 -7.85 -1.09
C ARG A 275 35.14 -7.42 -0.01
N LEU A 276 35.21 -6.20 0.51
CA LEU A 276 34.47 -5.78 1.69
C LEU A 276 33.50 -4.63 1.38
N LEU A 277 33.98 -3.49 0.85
CA LEU A 277 33.18 -2.30 0.65
C LEU A 277 32.13 -2.47 -0.49
N LYS A 278 32.61 -2.86 -1.68
CA LYS A 278 31.76 -2.99 -2.86
C LYS A 278 30.58 -3.93 -2.63
N PRO A 279 30.74 -5.18 -2.19
CA PRO A 279 29.61 -6.08 -1.95
C PRO A 279 28.65 -5.56 -0.88
N SER A 280 29.18 -4.89 0.16
CA SER A 280 28.35 -4.29 1.21
C SER A 280 27.48 -3.15 0.68
N ILE A 281 28.09 -2.23 -0.10
CA ILE A 281 27.38 -1.07 -0.67
C ILE A 281 26.43 -1.49 -1.79
N GLU A 282 26.82 -2.46 -2.64
CA GLU A 282 25.90 -3.05 -3.64
C GLU A 282 24.64 -3.62 -2.98
N THR A 283 24.81 -4.36 -1.89
CA THR A 283 23.66 -4.89 -1.10
C THR A 283 22.84 -3.76 -0.49
N GLU A 284 23.45 -2.72 0.04
CA GLU A 284 22.77 -1.55 0.59
C GLU A 284 21.90 -0.87 -0.47
N PHE A 285 22.45 -0.61 -1.67
CA PHE A 285 21.73 0.01 -2.76
C PHE A 285 20.66 -0.90 -3.36
N ALA A 286 20.89 -2.22 -3.39
CA ALA A 286 19.90 -3.21 -3.79
C ALA A 286 18.68 -3.19 -2.86
N ASN A 287 18.89 -3.19 -1.54
CA ASN A 287 17.84 -3.13 -0.54
C ASN A 287 17.12 -1.79 -0.56
N MET A 288 17.84 -0.68 -0.60
CA MET A 288 17.28 0.67 -0.63
C MET A 288 16.41 0.90 -1.88
N SER A 289 16.89 0.46 -3.05
CA SER A 289 16.10 0.58 -4.29
C SER A 289 14.85 -0.30 -4.27
N LYS A 290 14.95 -1.52 -3.69
CA LYS A 290 13.81 -2.42 -3.52
C LYS A 290 12.78 -1.84 -2.56
N GLU A 291 13.22 -1.32 -1.41
CA GLU A 291 12.34 -0.69 -0.43
C GLU A 291 11.57 0.50 -1.03
N LYS A 292 12.27 1.37 -1.77
CA LYS A 292 11.64 2.48 -2.48
C LYS A 292 10.60 1.99 -3.49
N ALA A 293 10.93 0.95 -4.26
CA ALA A 293 10.01 0.40 -5.25
C ALA A 293 8.78 -0.24 -4.59
N ASP A 294 8.97 -0.90 -3.45
CA ASP A 294 7.88 -1.46 -2.66
C ASP A 294 6.95 -0.37 -2.14
N ASP A 295 7.49 0.69 -1.53
CA ASP A 295 6.71 1.79 -0.97
C ASP A 295 5.88 2.49 -2.06
N GLU A 296 6.46 2.74 -3.24
CA GLU A 296 5.74 3.32 -4.39
C GLU A 296 4.63 2.40 -4.92
N ALA A 297 4.90 1.10 -5.05
CA ALA A 297 3.91 0.13 -5.52
C ALA A 297 2.77 -0.07 -4.51
N ILE A 298 3.09 -0.17 -3.21
CA ILE A 298 2.10 -0.29 -2.13
C ILE A 298 1.18 0.93 -2.11
N GLY A 299 1.72 2.14 -2.34
CA GLY A 299 0.90 3.35 -2.46
C GLY A 299 -0.14 3.26 -3.58
N VAL A 300 0.26 2.75 -4.75
CA VAL A 300 -0.68 2.52 -5.86
C VAL A 300 -1.72 1.45 -5.51
N PHE A 301 -1.30 0.36 -4.87
CA PHE A 301 -2.22 -0.71 -4.47
C PHE A 301 -3.24 -0.24 -3.43
N ALA A 302 -2.81 0.58 -2.48
CA ALA A 302 -3.70 1.20 -1.50
C ALA A 302 -4.74 2.10 -2.16
N GLU A 303 -4.34 2.91 -3.16
CA GLU A 303 -5.26 3.77 -3.90
C GLU A 303 -6.23 2.94 -4.76
N ASN A 304 -5.77 1.89 -5.43
CA ASN A 304 -6.64 0.98 -6.17
C ASN A 304 -7.67 0.31 -5.24
N LEU A 305 -7.25 -0.15 -4.06
CA LEU A 305 -8.16 -0.71 -3.06
C LEU A 305 -9.18 0.33 -2.59
N ARG A 306 -8.73 1.56 -2.32
CA ARG A 306 -9.60 2.67 -1.92
C ARG A 306 -10.71 2.91 -2.95
N GLN A 307 -10.36 2.94 -4.23
CA GLN A 307 -11.32 3.14 -5.31
C GLN A 307 -12.32 1.99 -5.42
N LEU A 308 -11.88 0.74 -5.23
CA LEU A 308 -12.76 -0.43 -5.18
C LEU A 308 -13.77 -0.34 -4.03
N LEU A 309 -13.28 -0.03 -2.82
CA LEU A 309 -14.11 0.05 -1.62
C LEU A 309 -15.10 1.21 -1.68
N LEU A 310 -14.71 2.33 -2.28
CA LEU A 310 -15.55 3.51 -2.45
C LEU A 310 -16.34 3.53 -3.76
N SER A 311 -16.38 2.43 -4.50
CA SER A 311 -17.24 2.30 -5.68
C SER A 311 -18.69 2.51 -5.32
N ALA A 312 -19.45 3.07 -6.26
CA ALA A 312 -20.87 3.41 -6.08
C ALA A 312 -21.71 2.18 -5.74
N PRO A 313 -22.47 2.17 -4.64
CA PRO A 313 -23.38 1.08 -4.31
C PRO A 313 -24.70 1.22 -5.07
N LEU A 314 -25.27 0.10 -5.50
CA LEU A 314 -26.65 0.07 -6.01
C LEU A 314 -27.69 0.30 -4.89
N GLY A 315 -27.33 -0.04 -3.67
CA GLY A 315 -28.20 0.02 -2.51
C GLY A 315 -29.07 -1.23 -2.30
N GLN A 316 -30.11 -1.08 -1.50
CA GLN A 316 -31.01 -2.17 -1.11
C GLN A 316 -32.01 -2.49 -2.23
N LYS A 317 -31.58 -3.29 -3.20
CA LYS A 317 -32.37 -3.78 -4.32
C LYS A 317 -32.30 -5.30 -4.42
N ARG A 318 -33.27 -5.90 -5.10
CA ARG A 318 -33.27 -7.33 -5.40
C ARG A 318 -32.35 -7.58 -6.58
N VAL A 319 -31.29 -8.35 -6.35
CA VAL A 319 -30.18 -8.54 -7.29
C VAL A 319 -30.07 -10.01 -7.70
N MET A 320 -29.90 -10.25 -8.99
CA MET A 320 -29.42 -11.53 -9.50
C MET A 320 -27.91 -11.46 -9.66
N GLY A 321 -27.17 -12.35 -8.96
CA GLY A 321 -25.73 -12.51 -9.14
C GLY A 321 -25.43 -13.65 -10.11
N ILE A 322 -24.55 -13.41 -11.09
CA ILE A 322 -24.10 -14.42 -12.06
C ILE A 322 -22.59 -14.53 -11.98
N ASP A 323 -22.10 -15.73 -11.64
CA ASP A 323 -20.71 -16.13 -11.74
C ASP A 323 -20.50 -16.86 -13.08
N PRO A 324 -19.86 -16.22 -14.10
CA PRO A 324 -19.78 -16.74 -15.45
C PRO A 324 -18.83 -17.94 -15.55
N GLY A 325 -19.14 -18.90 -16.43
CA GLY A 325 -18.27 -20.03 -16.70
C GLY A 325 -18.65 -20.84 -17.92
N PHE A 326 -17.66 -21.27 -18.70
CA PHE A 326 -17.89 -22.08 -19.91
C PHE A 326 -18.17 -23.55 -19.58
N ARG A 327 -17.28 -24.21 -18.87
CA ARG A 327 -17.35 -25.69 -18.63
C ARG A 327 -18.36 -26.06 -17.56
N THR A 328 -18.35 -25.35 -16.45
CA THR A 328 -19.19 -25.62 -15.29
C THR A 328 -20.57 -24.96 -15.36
N GLY A 329 -20.82 -24.19 -16.43
CA GLY A 329 -21.99 -23.31 -16.58
C GLY A 329 -21.87 -22.05 -15.73
N CYS A 330 -22.77 -21.09 -15.97
CA CYS A 330 -22.90 -19.90 -15.15
C CYS A 330 -23.71 -20.21 -13.89
N LYS A 331 -23.21 -19.82 -12.73
CA LYS A 331 -23.93 -19.97 -11.45
C LYS A 331 -24.76 -18.71 -11.23
N VAL A 332 -26.06 -18.90 -11.08
CA VAL A 332 -27.03 -17.82 -10.90
C VAL A 332 -27.62 -17.89 -9.51
N VAL A 333 -27.67 -16.77 -8.82
CA VAL A 333 -28.31 -16.60 -7.52
C VAL A 333 -29.29 -15.44 -7.54
N CYS A 334 -30.41 -15.57 -6.85
CA CYS A 334 -31.39 -14.49 -6.62
C CYS A 334 -31.27 -14.03 -5.17
N LEU A 335 -31.08 -12.74 -4.95
CA LEU A 335 -30.94 -12.12 -3.64
C LEU A 335 -32.09 -11.16 -3.37
N ASP A 336 -32.54 -11.12 -2.11
CA ASP A 336 -33.47 -10.09 -1.66
C ASP A 336 -32.76 -8.72 -1.45
N ALA A 337 -33.50 -7.69 -1.09
CA ALA A 337 -33.00 -6.35 -0.85
C ALA A 337 -32.00 -6.27 0.35
N GLN A 338 -31.94 -7.28 1.20
CA GLN A 338 -30.97 -7.41 2.31
C GLN A 338 -29.75 -8.29 1.94
N GLY A 339 -29.72 -8.84 0.72
CA GLY A 339 -28.65 -9.72 0.25
C GLY A 339 -28.78 -11.17 0.74
N ASN A 340 -29.98 -11.59 1.21
CA ASN A 340 -30.21 -12.99 1.56
C ASN A 340 -30.49 -13.80 0.29
N LEU A 341 -30.00 -15.03 0.27
CA LEU A 341 -30.22 -15.95 -0.84
C LEU A 341 -31.68 -16.45 -0.86
N LEU A 342 -32.36 -16.22 -1.98
CA LEU A 342 -33.72 -16.68 -2.22
C LEU A 342 -33.74 -17.95 -3.07
N HIS A 343 -32.83 -18.05 -4.05
CA HIS A 343 -32.75 -19.16 -5.00
C HIS A 343 -31.38 -19.20 -5.68
N HIS A 344 -30.97 -20.38 -6.11
CA HIS A 344 -29.79 -20.55 -6.96
C HIS A 344 -30.03 -21.62 -8.01
N GLU A 345 -29.38 -21.48 -9.17
CA GLU A 345 -29.45 -22.42 -10.28
C GLU A 345 -28.19 -22.30 -11.16
N ALA A 346 -27.82 -23.38 -11.87
CA ALA A 346 -26.78 -23.35 -12.88
C ALA A 346 -27.40 -23.32 -14.28
N ILE A 347 -26.97 -22.36 -15.11
CA ILE A 347 -27.40 -22.24 -16.51
C ILE A 347 -26.22 -22.48 -17.47
N PHE A 348 -26.50 -22.92 -18.69
CA PHE A 348 -25.49 -23.30 -19.67
C PHE A 348 -25.69 -22.57 -21.00
N PRO A 349 -25.59 -21.23 -21.06
CA PRO A 349 -25.82 -20.47 -22.29
C PRO A 349 -24.69 -20.61 -23.32
N HIS A 350 -23.50 -21.02 -22.89
CA HIS A 350 -22.27 -21.02 -23.70
C HIS A 350 -21.81 -22.42 -24.11
N PRO A 351 -20.98 -22.56 -25.18
CA PRO A 351 -20.27 -23.79 -25.49
C PRO A 351 -19.42 -24.27 -24.29
N PRO A 352 -19.21 -25.58 -24.10
CA PRO A 352 -19.56 -26.67 -25.01
C PRO A 352 -21.03 -27.14 -24.92
N VAL A 353 -21.77 -26.82 -23.86
CA VAL A 353 -23.13 -27.31 -23.64
C VAL A 353 -24.15 -26.57 -24.52
N ASN A 354 -24.03 -25.26 -24.65
CA ASN A 354 -24.76 -24.36 -25.53
C ASN A 354 -26.29 -24.53 -25.52
N LYS A 355 -26.90 -24.42 -24.32
CA LYS A 355 -28.37 -24.47 -24.14
C LYS A 355 -28.95 -23.05 -23.96
N ALA A 356 -28.63 -22.12 -24.87
CA ALA A 356 -28.94 -20.71 -24.73
C ALA A 356 -30.45 -20.44 -24.59
N SER A 357 -31.33 -21.10 -25.34
CA SER A 357 -32.79 -20.90 -25.24
C SER A 357 -33.35 -21.38 -23.90
N VAL A 358 -32.84 -22.48 -23.37
CA VAL A 358 -33.27 -23.00 -22.05
C VAL A 358 -32.79 -22.04 -20.95
N ALA A 359 -31.54 -21.63 -21.02
CA ALA A 359 -30.95 -20.66 -20.08
C ALA A 359 -31.70 -19.32 -20.10
N ALA A 360 -32.10 -18.83 -21.29
CA ALA A 360 -32.89 -17.62 -21.44
C ALA A 360 -34.23 -17.72 -20.67
N HIS A 361 -34.95 -18.78 -20.89
CA HIS A 361 -36.23 -19.01 -20.20
C HIS A 361 -36.09 -19.13 -18.69
N GLN A 362 -35.02 -19.82 -18.22
CA GLN A 362 -34.70 -19.92 -16.80
C GLN A 362 -34.43 -18.54 -16.16
N VAL A 363 -33.60 -17.71 -16.80
CA VAL A 363 -33.29 -16.36 -16.29
C VAL A 363 -34.53 -15.48 -16.29
N GLU A 364 -35.32 -15.48 -17.37
CA GLU A 364 -36.54 -14.69 -17.45
C GLU A 364 -37.58 -15.11 -16.36
N GLN A 365 -37.76 -16.40 -16.12
CA GLN A 365 -38.62 -16.90 -15.05
C GLN A 365 -38.11 -16.50 -13.66
N MET A 366 -36.79 -16.57 -13.40
CA MET A 366 -36.23 -16.15 -12.11
C MET A 366 -36.38 -14.65 -11.89
N VAL A 367 -36.18 -13.82 -12.91
CA VAL A 367 -36.34 -12.37 -12.84
C VAL A 367 -37.76 -12.01 -12.44
N GLU A 368 -38.76 -12.59 -13.09
CA GLU A 368 -40.18 -12.36 -12.79
C GLU A 368 -40.57 -12.91 -11.41
N LYS A 369 -40.23 -14.16 -11.11
CA LYS A 369 -40.61 -14.83 -9.87
C LYS A 369 -40.08 -14.14 -8.62
N TYR A 370 -38.81 -13.66 -8.68
CA TYR A 370 -38.16 -13.02 -7.53
C TYR A 370 -38.15 -11.49 -7.63
N ASN A 371 -38.80 -10.93 -8.65
CA ASN A 371 -38.89 -9.48 -8.90
C ASN A 371 -37.51 -8.81 -8.86
N ILE A 372 -36.57 -9.33 -9.67
CA ILE A 372 -35.19 -8.85 -9.73
C ILE A 372 -35.14 -7.49 -10.41
N GLU A 373 -34.47 -6.53 -9.80
CA GLU A 373 -34.31 -5.15 -10.28
C GLU A 373 -32.99 -4.89 -10.97
N ALA A 374 -31.97 -5.73 -10.70
CA ALA A 374 -30.64 -5.61 -11.33
C ALA A 374 -29.93 -6.95 -11.41
N ILE A 375 -29.05 -7.09 -12.39
CA ILE A 375 -28.23 -8.28 -12.62
C ILE A 375 -26.75 -7.88 -12.49
N ALA A 376 -26.03 -8.56 -11.59
CA ALA A 376 -24.58 -8.44 -11.38
C ALA A 376 -23.88 -9.61 -12.07
N ILE A 377 -22.98 -9.33 -13.00
CA ILE A 377 -22.20 -10.34 -13.75
C ILE A 377 -20.73 -10.19 -13.34
N GLY A 378 -20.12 -11.28 -12.86
CA GLY A 378 -18.69 -11.29 -12.54
C GLY A 378 -17.82 -10.99 -13.76
N ASN A 379 -16.70 -10.30 -13.59
CA ASN A 379 -15.83 -9.87 -14.70
C ASN A 379 -14.77 -10.91 -15.12
N GLY A 380 -14.88 -12.16 -14.65
CA GLY A 380 -13.96 -13.24 -14.98
C GLY A 380 -14.22 -13.91 -16.32
N THR A 381 -13.85 -15.19 -16.39
CA THR A 381 -13.98 -16.00 -17.62
C THR A 381 -15.45 -16.05 -18.09
N ALA A 382 -15.69 -15.89 -19.39
CA ALA A 382 -17.04 -15.85 -20.01
C ALA A 382 -17.93 -14.66 -19.60
N SER A 383 -17.37 -13.63 -18.95
CA SER A 383 -18.13 -12.45 -18.51
C SER A 383 -18.83 -11.74 -19.68
N ARG A 384 -18.13 -11.51 -20.79
CA ARG A 384 -18.64 -10.78 -21.95
C ARG A 384 -19.74 -11.53 -22.67
N GLU A 385 -19.52 -12.83 -22.88
CA GLU A 385 -20.49 -13.72 -23.52
C GLU A 385 -21.76 -13.78 -22.66
N THR A 386 -21.59 -13.82 -21.34
CA THR A 386 -22.72 -13.81 -20.39
C THR A 386 -23.44 -12.45 -20.41
N ALA A 387 -22.72 -11.33 -20.44
CA ALA A 387 -23.32 -10.00 -20.55
C ALA A 387 -24.08 -9.81 -21.86
N GLN A 388 -23.52 -10.29 -23.00
CA GLN A 388 -24.22 -10.27 -24.29
C GLN A 388 -25.46 -11.17 -24.27
N PHE A 389 -25.36 -12.36 -23.67
CA PHE A 389 -26.49 -13.26 -23.52
C PHE A 389 -27.62 -12.60 -22.72
N VAL A 390 -27.33 -12.04 -21.53
CA VAL A 390 -28.34 -11.38 -20.69
C VAL A 390 -28.96 -10.17 -21.39
N LYS A 391 -28.18 -9.42 -22.19
CA LYS A 391 -28.68 -8.26 -22.94
C LYS A 391 -29.71 -8.61 -24.02
N GLN A 392 -29.70 -9.84 -24.52
CA GLN A 392 -30.65 -10.32 -25.53
C GLN A 392 -31.98 -10.77 -24.93
N LEU A 393 -32.06 -10.93 -23.60
CA LEU A 393 -33.26 -11.37 -22.90
C LEU A 393 -34.29 -10.24 -22.81
N GLN A 394 -35.57 -10.64 -22.75
CA GLN A 394 -36.68 -9.72 -22.61
C GLN A 394 -37.33 -9.90 -21.23
N PHE A 395 -37.28 -8.86 -20.44
CA PHE A 395 -37.90 -8.85 -19.12
C PHE A 395 -39.22 -8.07 -19.13
N GLY A 396 -40.15 -8.44 -18.25
CA GLY A 396 -41.45 -7.76 -18.13
C GLY A 396 -41.36 -6.37 -17.52
N HIS A 397 -40.23 -6.00 -16.96
CA HIS A 397 -39.91 -4.68 -16.36
C HIS A 397 -38.46 -4.28 -16.64
N ASP A 398 -38.14 -3.04 -16.31
CA ASP A 398 -36.76 -2.54 -16.48
C ASP A 398 -35.78 -3.23 -15.49
N VAL A 399 -34.82 -3.97 -16.01
CA VAL A 399 -33.79 -4.69 -15.26
C VAL A 399 -32.42 -4.25 -15.76
N LYS A 400 -31.69 -3.56 -14.88
CA LYS A 400 -30.37 -3.04 -15.18
C LYS A 400 -29.29 -4.11 -15.02
N GLN A 401 -28.28 -4.13 -15.91
CA GLN A 401 -27.19 -5.07 -15.81
C GLN A 401 -25.85 -4.36 -15.58
N PHE A 402 -25.02 -4.97 -14.74
CA PHE A 402 -23.72 -4.44 -14.35
C PHE A 402 -22.67 -5.54 -14.36
N VAL A 403 -21.46 -5.21 -14.84
CA VAL A 403 -20.30 -6.06 -14.69
C VAL A 403 -19.61 -5.66 -13.38
N VAL A 404 -19.33 -6.63 -12.54
CA VAL A 404 -18.81 -6.44 -11.17
C VAL A 404 -17.49 -7.19 -11.03
N SER A 405 -16.49 -6.58 -10.37
CA SER A 405 -15.24 -7.28 -10.07
C SER A 405 -15.49 -8.51 -9.20
N GLU A 406 -14.95 -9.65 -9.60
CA GLU A 406 -14.98 -10.90 -8.81
C GLU A 406 -13.70 -11.15 -8.02
N ASP A 407 -12.75 -10.19 -8.00
CA ASP A 407 -11.49 -10.31 -7.27
C ASP A 407 -11.69 -10.71 -5.81
N GLY A 408 -11.05 -11.79 -5.39
CA GLY A 408 -11.21 -12.35 -4.04
C GLY A 408 -12.55 -13.04 -3.75
N ALA A 409 -13.49 -13.15 -4.70
CA ALA A 409 -14.76 -13.87 -4.48
C ALA A 409 -14.52 -15.37 -4.19
N SER A 410 -13.52 -15.97 -4.83
CA SER A 410 -13.08 -17.35 -4.57
C SER A 410 -12.51 -17.51 -3.14
N VAL A 411 -11.79 -16.51 -2.65
CA VAL A 411 -11.24 -16.50 -1.28
C VAL A 411 -12.39 -16.39 -0.26
N TYR A 412 -13.35 -15.48 -0.51
CA TYR A 412 -14.56 -15.38 0.32
C TYR A 412 -15.31 -16.71 0.35
N SER A 413 -15.62 -17.29 -0.80
CA SER A 413 -16.43 -18.51 -0.91
C SER A 413 -15.86 -19.71 -0.14
N ALA A 414 -14.52 -19.80 -0.06
CA ALA A 414 -13.80 -20.82 0.71
C ALA A 414 -13.59 -20.44 2.19
N SER A 415 -13.89 -19.21 2.61
CA SER A 415 -13.65 -18.70 3.96
C SER A 415 -14.58 -19.32 5.00
N LYS A 416 -14.16 -19.20 6.27
CA LYS A 416 -15.04 -19.57 7.40
C LYS A 416 -16.30 -18.70 7.41
N THR A 417 -16.16 -17.41 7.14
CA THR A 417 -17.28 -16.45 7.11
C THR A 417 -18.35 -16.89 6.12
N ALA A 418 -17.97 -17.28 4.91
CA ALA A 418 -18.92 -17.73 3.90
C ALA A 418 -19.61 -19.05 4.29
N ARG A 419 -18.87 -19.97 4.95
CA ARG A 419 -19.44 -21.21 5.48
C ARG A 419 -20.41 -20.97 6.62
N ASP A 420 -20.14 -20.01 7.49
CA ASP A 420 -21.02 -19.64 8.58
C ASP A 420 -22.28 -18.90 8.08
N GLU A 421 -22.18 -18.10 7.01
CA GLU A 421 -23.30 -17.41 6.38
C GLU A 421 -24.19 -18.36 5.55
N PHE A 422 -23.59 -19.33 4.86
CA PHE A 422 -24.27 -20.27 3.94
C PHE A 422 -23.72 -21.70 4.18
N PRO A 423 -24.09 -22.36 5.30
CA PRO A 423 -23.55 -23.68 5.65
C PRO A 423 -23.95 -24.78 4.65
N ASP A 424 -25.15 -24.66 4.06
CA ASP A 424 -25.74 -25.67 3.18
C ASP A 424 -25.38 -25.48 1.69
N GLU A 425 -24.68 -24.37 1.34
CA GLU A 425 -24.36 -24.02 -0.03
C GLU A 425 -22.91 -24.37 -0.38
N ASP A 426 -22.65 -24.68 -1.65
CA ASP A 426 -21.29 -24.93 -2.13
C ASP A 426 -20.51 -23.63 -2.39
N VAL A 427 -19.19 -23.78 -2.66
CA VAL A 427 -18.28 -22.65 -2.90
C VAL A 427 -18.67 -21.81 -4.11
N THR A 428 -19.31 -22.41 -5.13
CA THR A 428 -19.66 -21.70 -6.36
C THR A 428 -20.90 -20.81 -6.15
N VAL A 429 -21.88 -21.29 -5.38
CA VAL A 429 -23.04 -20.51 -4.97
C VAL A 429 -22.64 -19.35 -4.08
N ARG A 430 -21.76 -19.60 -3.09
CA ARG A 430 -21.21 -18.52 -2.22
C ARG A 430 -20.48 -17.46 -3.02
N GLY A 431 -19.73 -17.86 -4.07
CA GLY A 431 -19.06 -16.93 -5.00
C GLY A 431 -20.06 -16.04 -5.73
N ALA A 432 -21.09 -16.61 -6.32
CA ALA A 432 -22.13 -15.86 -7.01
C ALA A 432 -22.91 -14.92 -6.07
N VAL A 433 -23.18 -15.33 -4.81
CA VAL A 433 -23.76 -14.47 -3.78
C VAL A 433 -22.87 -13.25 -3.52
N SER A 434 -21.56 -13.46 -3.39
CA SER A 434 -20.60 -12.36 -3.18
C SER A 434 -20.62 -11.38 -4.35
N ILE A 435 -20.67 -11.85 -5.60
CA ILE A 435 -20.78 -10.99 -6.80
C ILE A 435 -22.07 -10.13 -6.73
N GLY A 436 -23.21 -10.72 -6.41
CA GLY A 436 -24.46 -9.97 -6.26
C GLY A 436 -24.40 -8.93 -5.15
N ARG A 437 -23.87 -9.28 -3.97
CA ARG A 437 -23.74 -8.38 -2.83
C ARG A 437 -22.75 -7.24 -3.06
N ARG A 438 -21.71 -7.44 -3.87
CA ARG A 438 -20.77 -6.36 -4.26
C ARG A 438 -21.45 -5.28 -5.09
N LEU A 439 -22.43 -5.64 -5.91
CA LEU A 439 -23.24 -4.64 -6.60
C LEU A 439 -24.09 -3.84 -5.62
N MET A 440 -24.63 -4.50 -4.59
CA MET A 440 -25.44 -3.83 -3.57
C MET A 440 -24.61 -2.88 -2.72
N ASP A 441 -23.50 -3.33 -2.17
CA ASP A 441 -22.53 -2.51 -1.42
C ASP A 441 -21.13 -3.13 -1.46
N PRO A 442 -20.21 -2.59 -2.30
CA PRO A 442 -18.84 -3.09 -2.43
C PRO A 442 -18.07 -3.09 -1.10
N LEU A 443 -18.17 -2.00 -0.33
CA LEU A 443 -17.47 -1.87 0.93
C LEU A 443 -17.91 -2.93 1.94
N ALA A 444 -19.22 -3.09 2.13
CA ALA A 444 -19.78 -4.04 3.10
C ALA A 444 -19.43 -5.49 2.79
N GLU A 445 -19.24 -5.84 1.52
CA GLU A 445 -18.88 -7.20 1.12
C GLU A 445 -17.36 -7.43 1.13
N LEU A 446 -16.57 -6.50 0.60
CA LEU A 446 -15.11 -6.66 0.48
C LEU A 446 -14.39 -6.69 1.83
N VAL A 447 -14.90 -6.05 2.86
CA VAL A 447 -14.31 -6.10 4.22
C VAL A 447 -14.39 -7.48 4.87
N LYS A 448 -15.11 -8.44 4.30
CA LYS A 448 -15.22 -9.82 4.81
C LYS A 448 -14.01 -10.68 4.49
N ILE A 449 -13.15 -10.24 3.58
CA ILE A 449 -11.94 -10.94 3.17
C ILE A 449 -10.70 -10.15 3.54
N ASP A 450 -9.56 -10.85 3.66
CA ASP A 450 -8.26 -10.18 3.86
C ASP A 450 -7.99 -9.24 2.67
N PRO A 451 -7.71 -7.94 2.89
CA PRO A 451 -7.44 -7.00 1.82
C PRO A 451 -6.32 -7.44 0.86
N LYS A 452 -5.35 -8.20 1.35
CA LYS A 452 -4.29 -8.80 0.50
C LYS A 452 -4.81 -9.83 -0.50
N SER A 453 -6.01 -10.35 -0.31
CA SER A 453 -6.63 -11.29 -1.23
C SER A 453 -7.44 -10.61 -2.34
N ILE A 454 -7.56 -9.28 -2.30
CA ILE A 454 -8.15 -8.48 -3.36
C ILE A 454 -7.06 -8.16 -4.38
N GLY A 455 -7.32 -8.39 -5.67
CA GLY A 455 -6.40 -8.07 -6.76
C GLY A 455 -6.32 -6.56 -6.97
N VAL A 456 -5.26 -5.91 -6.47
CA VAL A 456 -5.08 -4.45 -6.56
C VAL A 456 -3.84 -4.04 -7.36
N GLY A 457 -3.05 -5.01 -7.85
CA GLY A 457 -1.92 -4.71 -8.70
C GLY A 457 -1.05 -5.90 -9.08
N GLN A 458 -0.34 -5.77 -10.20
CA GLN A 458 0.44 -6.84 -10.84
C GLN A 458 1.57 -7.39 -9.96
N TYR A 459 2.22 -6.54 -9.14
CA TYR A 459 3.37 -6.91 -8.31
C TYR A 459 3.02 -7.05 -6.82
N GLN A 460 1.75 -7.23 -6.50
CA GLN A 460 1.25 -7.30 -5.12
C GLN A 460 1.96 -8.36 -4.28
N HIS A 461 2.36 -9.49 -4.88
CA HIS A 461 3.04 -10.59 -4.20
C HIS A 461 4.57 -10.43 -4.13
N ASP A 462 5.14 -9.43 -4.82
CA ASP A 462 6.59 -9.20 -4.89
C ASP A 462 7.10 -8.12 -3.95
N VAL A 463 6.19 -7.31 -3.37
CA VAL A 463 6.53 -6.27 -2.40
C VAL A 463 6.61 -6.82 -0.97
N ASP A 464 7.12 -6.02 -0.03
CA ASP A 464 7.10 -6.37 1.39
C ASP A 464 5.67 -6.62 1.89
N GLN A 465 5.39 -7.87 2.28
CA GLN A 465 4.06 -8.34 2.65
C GLN A 465 3.56 -7.76 3.98
N SER A 466 4.46 -7.35 4.88
CA SER A 466 4.10 -6.74 6.16
C SER A 466 3.70 -5.28 5.97
N LYS A 467 4.49 -4.54 5.18
CA LYS A 467 4.17 -3.16 4.78
C LYS A 467 2.87 -3.11 3.97
N LEU A 468 2.71 -4.04 3.01
CA LEU A 468 1.50 -4.15 2.20
C LEU A 468 0.27 -4.36 3.09
N LYS A 469 0.31 -5.33 4.01
CA LYS A 469 -0.81 -5.59 4.92
C LYS A 469 -1.17 -4.36 5.74
N LYS A 470 -0.19 -3.72 6.38
CA LYS A 470 -0.40 -2.49 7.17
C LYS A 470 -1.10 -1.41 6.34
N SER A 471 -0.61 -1.14 5.13
CA SER A 471 -1.14 -0.11 4.24
C SER A 471 -2.57 -0.42 3.77
N LEU A 472 -2.85 -1.67 3.39
CA LEU A 472 -4.19 -2.07 2.95
C LEU A 472 -5.19 -2.07 4.11
N ASP A 473 -4.82 -2.54 5.30
CA ASP A 473 -5.69 -2.48 6.49
C ASP A 473 -6.02 -1.02 6.86
N GLN A 474 -5.06 -0.11 6.82
CA GLN A 474 -5.28 1.33 7.03
C GLN A 474 -6.22 1.92 5.97
N THR A 475 -6.10 1.49 4.71
CA THR A 475 -6.98 1.93 3.62
C THR A 475 -8.42 1.49 3.87
N VAL A 476 -8.65 0.25 4.31
CA VAL A 476 -9.99 -0.24 4.67
C VAL A 476 -10.56 0.56 5.83
N GLU A 477 -9.78 0.77 6.90
CA GLU A 477 -10.18 1.57 8.05
C GLU A 477 -10.57 3.00 7.64
N SER A 478 -9.76 3.64 6.81
CA SER A 478 -10.05 4.98 6.25
C SER A 478 -11.38 5.00 5.49
N CYS A 479 -11.60 4.06 4.57
CA CYS A 479 -12.82 4.00 3.77
C CYS A 479 -14.08 3.76 4.63
N VAL A 480 -14.01 2.83 5.59
CA VAL A 480 -15.13 2.51 6.48
C VAL A 480 -15.54 3.74 7.31
N ASN A 481 -14.56 4.44 7.88
CA ASN A 481 -14.82 5.62 8.71
C ASN A 481 -15.22 6.84 7.87
N LEU A 482 -14.76 6.96 6.62
CA LEU A 482 -15.19 8.00 5.69
C LEU A 482 -16.69 7.87 5.34
N VAL A 483 -17.12 6.67 4.99
CA VAL A 483 -18.54 6.38 4.63
C VAL A 483 -19.44 6.45 5.87
N GLY A 484 -18.96 5.97 7.00
CA GLY A 484 -19.75 5.76 8.20
C GLY A 484 -20.58 4.46 8.13
N VAL A 485 -20.94 3.94 9.28
CA VAL A 485 -21.48 2.58 9.40
C VAL A 485 -22.84 2.59 10.09
N ASN A 486 -23.84 1.96 9.49
CA ASN A 486 -25.13 1.75 10.13
C ASN A 486 -25.01 0.71 11.24
N LEU A 487 -25.18 1.14 12.49
CA LEU A 487 -25.00 0.32 13.69
C LEU A 487 -25.95 -0.89 13.73
N ASN A 488 -27.14 -0.75 13.16
CA ASN A 488 -28.19 -1.76 13.23
C ASN A 488 -28.11 -2.82 12.14
N THR A 489 -27.42 -2.54 11.01
CA THR A 489 -27.35 -3.46 9.88
C THR A 489 -25.94 -3.99 9.60
N ALA A 490 -24.92 -3.31 10.10
CA ALA A 490 -23.54 -3.66 9.83
C ALA A 490 -23.15 -5.07 10.31
N SER A 491 -22.35 -5.75 9.50
CA SER A 491 -21.70 -7.01 9.87
C SER A 491 -20.63 -6.81 10.94
N GLN A 492 -20.26 -7.88 11.63
CA GLN A 492 -19.13 -7.84 12.57
C GLN A 492 -17.83 -7.40 11.86
N HIS A 493 -17.63 -7.87 10.62
CA HIS A 493 -16.44 -7.53 9.83
C HIS A 493 -16.35 -6.02 9.56
N LEU A 494 -17.44 -5.41 9.12
CA LEU A 494 -17.50 -3.97 8.88
C LEU A 494 -17.27 -3.16 10.17
N LEU A 495 -17.89 -3.57 11.28
CA LEU A 495 -17.71 -2.92 12.59
C LEU A 495 -16.28 -3.01 13.10
N THR A 496 -15.52 -4.05 12.75
CA THR A 496 -14.12 -4.23 13.17
C THR A 496 -13.22 -3.10 12.70
N TYR A 497 -13.52 -2.50 11.56
CA TYR A 497 -12.75 -1.38 11.00
C TYR A 497 -13.25 0.01 11.44
N VAL A 498 -14.30 0.07 12.24
CA VAL A 498 -14.73 1.35 12.83
C VAL A 498 -13.71 1.78 13.89
N SER A 499 -13.30 3.05 13.82
CA SER A 499 -12.36 3.66 14.76
C SER A 499 -12.65 3.26 16.21
N GLY A 500 -11.64 2.79 16.94
CA GLY A 500 -11.73 2.41 18.36
C GLY A 500 -12.45 1.09 18.66
N LEU A 501 -12.96 0.34 17.66
CA LEU A 501 -13.67 -0.91 17.93
C LEU A 501 -12.73 -2.13 17.80
N GLY A 502 -12.36 -2.65 16.79
CA GLY A 502 -11.64 -3.92 16.65
C GLY A 502 -12.54 -5.16 16.83
N PRO A 503 -12.00 -6.37 16.60
CA PRO A 503 -12.80 -7.61 16.46
C PRO A 503 -13.66 -7.96 17.66
N THR A 504 -13.13 -7.79 18.87
CA THR A 504 -13.82 -8.16 20.12
C THR A 504 -15.04 -7.25 20.39
N LEU A 505 -14.86 -5.93 20.23
CA LEU A 505 -15.96 -4.98 20.45
C LEU A 505 -17.00 -5.07 19.34
N ALA A 506 -16.58 -5.28 18.09
CA ALA A 506 -17.48 -5.52 16.95
C ALA A 506 -18.39 -6.75 17.22
N LYS A 507 -17.81 -7.84 17.71
CA LYS A 507 -18.57 -9.04 18.12
C LYS A 507 -19.57 -8.72 19.22
N ASN A 508 -19.12 -8.03 20.29
CA ASN A 508 -19.97 -7.68 21.42
C ASN A 508 -21.15 -6.78 21.01
N ILE A 509 -20.95 -5.87 20.06
CA ILE A 509 -22.02 -5.02 19.50
C ILE A 509 -23.07 -5.89 18.79
N VAL A 510 -22.64 -6.83 17.95
CA VAL A 510 -23.55 -7.73 17.23
C VAL A 510 -24.32 -8.62 18.21
N GLU A 511 -23.66 -9.16 19.25
CA GLU A 511 -24.31 -9.97 20.29
C GLU A 511 -25.32 -9.15 21.10
N TYR A 512 -24.95 -7.93 21.48
CA TYR A 512 -25.87 -7.01 22.16
C TYR A 512 -27.12 -6.73 21.33
N ARG A 513 -26.94 -6.45 20.04
CA ARG A 513 -28.05 -6.21 19.08
C ARG A 513 -28.96 -7.42 18.95
N LYS A 514 -28.40 -8.63 18.90
CA LYS A 514 -29.20 -9.88 18.86
C LYS A 514 -30.01 -10.10 20.13
N ALA A 515 -29.45 -9.77 21.29
CA ALA A 515 -30.10 -10.00 22.59
C ALA A 515 -31.11 -8.91 22.96
N ASN A 516 -30.87 -7.64 22.59
CA ASN A 516 -31.66 -6.48 23.05
C ASN A 516 -32.44 -5.76 21.94
N GLY A 517 -32.36 -6.23 20.70
CA GLY A 517 -32.91 -5.55 19.54
C GLY A 517 -32.03 -4.40 19.01
N ALA A 518 -32.61 -3.66 18.07
CA ALA A 518 -31.91 -2.54 17.42
C ALA A 518 -31.57 -1.40 18.39
N PHE A 519 -30.42 -0.78 18.19
CA PHE A 519 -30.03 0.43 18.93
C PHE A 519 -30.95 1.60 18.55
N ALA A 520 -31.54 2.24 19.53
CA ALA A 520 -32.35 3.44 19.34
C ALA A 520 -31.57 4.73 19.53
N SER A 521 -30.34 4.66 20.10
CA SER A 521 -29.45 5.81 20.28
C SER A 521 -27.99 5.36 20.41
N ARG A 522 -27.04 6.24 20.05
CA ARG A 522 -25.60 6.04 20.27
C ARG A 522 -25.24 5.84 21.74
N ALA A 523 -26.00 6.46 22.65
CA ALA A 523 -25.77 6.31 24.09
C ALA A 523 -25.91 4.86 24.59
N GLN A 524 -26.70 4.03 23.90
CA GLN A 524 -26.83 2.61 24.24
C GLN A 524 -25.55 1.80 24.01
N LEU A 525 -24.60 2.26 23.20
CA LEU A 525 -23.30 1.65 23.03
C LEU A 525 -22.54 1.50 24.36
N LYS A 526 -22.74 2.42 25.29
CA LYS A 526 -22.15 2.36 26.65
C LYS A 526 -22.63 1.14 27.46
N LYS A 527 -23.69 0.44 27.03
CA LYS A 527 -24.18 -0.80 27.64
C LYS A 527 -23.56 -2.06 27.03
N VAL A 528 -22.81 -1.93 25.95
CA VAL A 528 -22.13 -3.05 25.29
C VAL A 528 -20.94 -3.49 26.16
N ALA A 529 -20.82 -4.81 26.37
CA ALA A 529 -19.76 -5.37 27.17
C ALA A 529 -18.37 -4.97 26.67
N ARG A 530 -17.49 -4.53 27.58
CA ARG A 530 -16.10 -4.06 27.33
C ARG A 530 -15.97 -2.78 26.50
N LEU A 531 -17.06 -2.14 26.10
CA LEU A 531 -17.02 -0.87 25.39
C LEU A 531 -16.86 0.26 26.41
N GLY A 532 -15.60 0.63 26.69
CA GLY A 532 -15.26 1.68 27.64
C GLY A 532 -15.41 3.11 27.08
N PRO A 533 -15.20 4.14 27.92
CA PRO A 533 -15.33 5.53 27.52
C PRO A 533 -14.47 5.92 26.31
N SER A 534 -13.21 5.48 26.27
CA SER A 534 -12.30 5.77 25.17
C SER A 534 -12.75 5.14 23.83
N ALA A 535 -13.21 3.88 23.87
CA ALA A 535 -13.74 3.23 22.66
C ALA A 535 -15.04 3.91 22.19
N PHE A 536 -15.92 4.31 23.13
CA PHE A 536 -17.12 5.07 22.81
C PHE A 536 -16.79 6.40 22.14
N GLU A 537 -15.85 7.15 22.71
CA GLU A 537 -15.39 8.43 22.15
C GLU A 537 -14.90 8.27 20.72
N GLN A 538 -14.08 7.25 20.47
CA GLN A 538 -13.51 7.06 19.13
C GLN A 538 -14.52 6.55 18.10
N CYS A 539 -15.47 5.69 18.47
CA CYS A 539 -16.38 5.04 17.50
C CYS A 539 -17.67 5.80 17.24
N ALA A 540 -18.20 6.53 18.23
CA ALA A 540 -19.57 7.04 18.22
C ALA A 540 -19.86 7.96 17.02
N GLY A 541 -18.90 8.80 16.62
CA GLY A 541 -19.06 9.71 15.49
C GLY A 541 -19.15 9.01 14.12
N PHE A 542 -18.65 7.78 14.00
CA PHE A 542 -18.65 7.02 12.75
C PHE A 542 -19.83 6.03 12.62
N LEU A 543 -20.56 5.80 13.70
CA LEU A 543 -21.72 4.91 13.71
C LEU A 543 -23.01 5.70 13.48
N ARG A 544 -23.87 5.20 12.60
CA ARG A 544 -25.12 5.83 12.20
C ARG A 544 -26.32 5.01 12.70
N ILE A 545 -27.38 5.71 13.13
CA ILE A 545 -28.66 5.09 13.51
C ILE A 545 -29.78 5.82 12.77
N PRO A 546 -30.12 5.40 11.54
CA PRO A 546 -31.28 5.93 10.83
C PRO A 546 -32.55 5.71 11.63
N GLY A 547 -33.37 6.74 11.79
CA GLY A 547 -34.63 6.66 12.58
C GLY A 547 -34.43 6.56 14.09
N GLY A 548 -33.22 6.83 14.60
CA GLY A 548 -32.91 6.88 16.03
C GLY A 548 -33.67 7.97 16.78
N ARG A 549 -33.68 7.90 18.11
CA ARG A 549 -34.38 8.89 18.97
C ARG A 549 -33.83 10.30 18.83
N ASN A 550 -32.50 10.43 18.64
CA ASN A 550 -31.86 11.71 18.37
C ASN A 550 -31.54 11.80 16.88
N PRO A 551 -32.03 12.83 16.14
CA PRO A 551 -31.72 12.98 14.72
C PRO A 551 -30.21 13.07 14.41
N LEU A 552 -29.41 13.56 15.36
CA LEU A 552 -27.96 13.65 15.23
C LEU A 552 -27.26 12.29 15.21
N ASP A 553 -27.91 11.23 15.73
CA ASP A 553 -27.36 9.87 15.69
C ASP A 553 -27.25 9.32 14.24
N ASN A 554 -27.95 9.93 13.29
CA ASN A 554 -27.79 9.63 11.86
C ASN A 554 -26.87 10.63 11.11
N SER A 555 -25.98 11.30 11.81
CA SER A 555 -25.03 12.26 11.23
C SER A 555 -23.59 11.94 11.61
N ALA A 556 -22.61 12.63 11.04
CA ALA A 556 -21.22 12.57 11.48
C ALA A 556 -20.90 13.54 12.62
N VAL A 557 -21.88 14.26 13.16
CA VAL A 557 -21.68 15.07 14.35
C VAL A 557 -21.32 14.18 15.52
N HIS A 558 -20.22 14.49 16.19
CA HIS A 558 -19.77 13.74 17.36
C HIS A 558 -20.66 14.00 18.57
N PRO A 559 -20.99 13.00 19.42
CA PRO A 559 -21.84 13.20 20.60
C PRO A 559 -21.37 14.29 21.56
N GLU A 560 -20.07 14.52 21.66
CA GLU A 560 -19.52 15.61 22.48
C GLU A 560 -19.96 17.00 22.03
N SER A 561 -20.33 17.16 20.76
CA SER A 561 -20.78 18.41 20.15
C SER A 561 -22.31 18.57 20.06
N TYR A 562 -23.09 17.59 20.53
CA TYR A 562 -24.56 17.66 20.47
C TYR A 562 -25.12 18.87 21.17
N HIS A 563 -24.59 19.23 22.34
CA HIS A 563 -25.00 20.40 23.10
C HIS A 563 -24.90 21.71 22.31
N ILE A 564 -23.93 21.81 21.39
CA ILE A 564 -23.75 22.99 20.53
C ILE A 564 -24.89 23.09 19.52
N VAL A 565 -25.23 21.96 18.86
CA VAL A 565 -26.34 21.92 17.89
C VAL A 565 -27.67 22.17 18.60
N GLU A 566 -27.86 21.62 19.79
CA GLU A 566 -29.05 21.89 20.62
C GLU A 566 -29.14 23.38 21.01
N GLN A 567 -28.01 24.03 21.34
CA GLN A 567 -27.98 25.46 21.59
C GLN A 567 -28.29 26.27 20.35
N MET A 568 -27.70 25.89 19.18
CA MET A 568 -28.04 26.52 17.87
C MET A 568 -29.54 26.44 17.57
N ALA A 569 -30.17 25.29 17.83
CA ALA A 569 -31.61 25.11 17.63
C ALA A 569 -32.44 25.99 18.57
N LYS A 570 -32.07 26.05 19.87
CA LYS A 570 -32.73 26.92 20.86
C LYS A 570 -32.64 28.40 20.49
N ASP A 571 -31.46 28.88 20.13
CA ASP A 571 -31.23 30.28 19.77
C ASP A 571 -32.01 30.71 18.51
N ASN A 572 -32.32 29.74 17.63
CA ASN A 572 -33.13 29.92 16.43
C ASN A 572 -34.62 29.50 16.63
N HIS A 573 -35.06 29.30 17.88
CA HIS A 573 -36.44 28.94 18.23
C HIS A 573 -36.97 27.76 17.44
N CYS A 574 -36.17 26.70 17.27
CA CYS A 574 -36.54 25.49 16.53
C CYS A 574 -36.00 24.22 17.20
N THR A 575 -36.47 23.08 16.73
CA THR A 575 -35.92 21.77 17.13
C THR A 575 -34.72 21.41 16.23
N VAL A 576 -33.85 20.50 16.70
CA VAL A 576 -32.74 19.97 15.92
C VAL A 576 -33.22 19.37 14.60
N ALA A 577 -34.35 18.65 14.59
CA ALA A 577 -34.95 18.08 13.37
C ALA A 577 -35.38 19.19 12.37
N GLN A 578 -35.94 20.28 12.86
CA GLN A 578 -36.30 21.44 12.02
C GLN A 578 -35.03 22.16 11.49
N LEU A 579 -33.96 22.25 12.29
CA LEU A 579 -32.71 22.82 11.86
C LEU A 579 -32.08 22.01 10.71
N ILE A 580 -32.15 20.69 10.78
CA ILE A 580 -31.71 19.79 9.71
C ILE A 580 -32.54 19.94 8.44
N GLY A 581 -33.87 20.04 8.57
CA GLY A 581 -34.82 20.09 7.43
C GLY A 581 -34.90 21.45 6.73
N ASP A 582 -34.46 22.56 7.37
CA ASP A 582 -34.69 23.92 6.88
C ASP A 582 -33.38 24.67 6.58
N ALA A 583 -33.10 24.87 5.29
CA ALA A 583 -31.92 25.56 4.82
C ALA A 583 -31.88 27.05 5.23
N ALA A 584 -33.05 27.70 5.34
CA ALA A 584 -33.11 29.12 5.72
C ALA A 584 -32.71 29.30 7.19
N LYS A 585 -33.18 28.43 8.07
CA LYS A 585 -32.78 28.42 9.48
C LYS A 585 -31.26 28.18 9.66
N ARG A 586 -30.67 27.24 8.91
CA ARG A 586 -29.22 27.00 8.94
C ARG A 586 -28.41 28.22 8.49
N LYS A 587 -28.85 28.91 7.40
CA LYS A 587 -28.16 30.09 6.90
C LYS A 587 -28.24 31.28 7.86
N ALA A 588 -29.24 31.34 8.73
CA ALA A 588 -29.39 32.39 9.73
C ALA A 588 -28.42 32.26 10.91
N ILE A 589 -27.73 31.12 11.05
CA ILE A 589 -26.81 30.83 12.16
C ILE A 589 -25.48 31.54 11.93
N ASP A 590 -25.11 32.42 12.85
CA ASP A 590 -23.75 32.95 12.96
C ASP A 590 -22.90 31.94 13.78
N ILE A 591 -22.21 31.04 13.08
CA ILE A 591 -21.40 29.98 13.70
C ILE A 591 -20.29 30.51 14.61
N LYS A 592 -19.80 31.74 14.42
CA LYS A 592 -18.76 32.37 15.24
C LYS A 592 -19.14 32.51 16.71
N ARG A 593 -20.45 32.59 17.00
CA ARG A 593 -20.98 32.69 18.37
C ARG A 593 -20.79 31.42 19.19
N TYR A 594 -20.58 30.29 18.54
CA TYR A 594 -20.47 28.97 19.17
C TYR A 594 -19.01 28.48 19.30
N VAL A 595 -18.03 29.33 18.97
CA VAL A 595 -16.62 29.04 19.19
C VAL A 595 -16.34 29.00 20.69
N THR A 596 -15.72 27.90 21.15
CA THR A 596 -15.29 27.69 22.52
C THR A 596 -13.80 27.37 22.56
N HIS A 597 -13.23 27.13 23.74
CA HIS A 597 -11.83 26.71 23.78
C HIS A 597 -11.62 25.27 23.25
N THR A 598 -12.64 24.43 23.19
CA THR A 598 -12.58 23.03 22.74
C THR A 598 -13.12 22.83 21.32
N VAL A 599 -13.95 23.76 20.85
CA VAL A 599 -14.60 23.68 19.54
C VAL A 599 -14.34 24.96 18.76
N GLY A 600 -13.57 24.84 17.72
CA GLY A 600 -13.19 25.94 16.83
C GLY A 600 -14.01 26.00 15.55
N MET A 601 -13.62 26.92 14.67
CA MET A 601 -14.26 27.09 13.36
C MET A 601 -14.25 25.83 12.47
N PRO A 602 -13.16 25.01 12.44
CA PRO A 602 -13.16 23.77 11.64
C PRO A 602 -14.29 22.82 12.04
N THR A 603 -14.43 22.50 13.33
CA THR A 603 -15.52 21.64 13.83
C THR A 603 -16.90 22.23 13.58
N LEU A 604 -17.10 23.54 13.79
CA LEU A 604 -18.38 24.18 13.52
C LEU A 604 -18.77 24.13 12.04
N THR A 605 -17.80 24.31 11.14
CA THR A 605 -18.01 24.19 9.70
C THR A 605 -18.42 22.76 9.31
N ASP A 606 -17.75 21.74 9.88
CA ASP A 606 -18.10 20.35 9.66
C ASP A 606 -19.52 20.03 10.21
N ILE A 607 -19.87 20.53 11.39
CA ILE A 607 -21.23 20.40 11.94
C ILE A 607 -22.26 20.98 10.99
N MET A 608 -22.05 22.19 10.46
CA MET A 608 -23.01 22.81 9.54
C MET A 608 -23.16 22.04 8.24
N ALA A 609 -22.05 21.51 7.69
CA ALA A 609 -22.08 20.66 6.50
C ALA A 609 -22.88 19.35 6.74
N GLU A 610 -22.71 18.74 7.92
CA GLU A 610 -23.47 17.55 8.31
C GLU A 610 -24.96 17.83 8.56
N LEU A 611 -25.31 18.99 9.11
CA LEU A 611 -26.71 19.39 9.28
C LEU A 611 -27.41 19.67 7.94
N GLU A 612 -26.65 20.04 6.91
CA GLU A 612 -27.19 20.23 5.55
C GLU A 612 -27.58 18.92 4.90
N LYS A 613 -26.77 17.88 5.06
CA LYS A 613 -26.98 16.55 4.47
C LYS A 613 -26.55 15.45 5.46
N PRO A 614 -27.34 15.21 6.51
CA PRO A 614 -26.97 14.24 7.55
C PRO A 614 -26.87 12.84 6.99
N GLY A 615 -25.82 12.14 7.38
CA GLY A 615 -25.60 10.76 6.99
C GLY A 615 -25.40 10.53 5.49
N ARG A 616 -25.00 11.56 4.73
CA ARG A 616 -24.73 11.41 3.30
C ARG A 616 -23.61 10.40 3.07
N ASP A 617 -23.90 9.42 2.23
CA ASP A 617 -22.87 8.55 1.65
C ASP A 617 -22.00 9.38 0.68
N PRO A 618 -20.69 9.46 0.87
CA PRO A 618 -19.80 10.21 -0.02
C PRO A 618 -19.57 9.54 -1.38
N ARG A 619 -19.99 8.28 -1.54
CA ARG A 619 -19.84 7.53 -2.78
C ARG A 619 -20.76 8.07 -3.87
N GLU A 620 -20.28 8.06 -5.10
CA GLU A 620 -21.02 8.49 -6.29
C GLU A 620 -22.22 7.57 -6.57
N GLN A 621 -23.14 7.97 -7.44
CA GLN A 621 -24.20 7.09 -7.91
C GLN A 621 -23.66 6.16 -8.99
N ILE A 622 -24.20 4.93 -9.04
CA ILE A 622 -23.78 3.94 -10.04
C ILE A 622 -24.30 4.35 -11.43
N GLU A 623 -23.40 4.29 -12.42
CA GLU A 623 -23.71 4.58 -13.82
C GLU A 623 -23.65 3.31 -14.66
N GLU A 624 -24.55 3.18 -15.65
CA GLU A 624 -24.54 2.09 -16.61
C GLU A 624 -23.43 2.30 -17.64
N PHE A 625 -22.79 1.22 -18.07
CA PHE A 625 -21.74 1.22 -19.06
C PHE A 625 -21.98 0.17 -20.16
N GLU A 626 -21.70 0.53 -21.41
CA GLU A 626 -21.75 -0.39 -22.53
C GLU A 626 -20.47 -0.32 -23.38
N PHE A 627 -19.86 -1.46 -23.66
CA PHE A 627 -18.81 -1.59 -24.67
C PHE A 627 -19.36 -1.40 -26.09
N ASP A 628 -18.47 -1.09 -27.04
CA ASP A 628 -18.84 -1.02 -28.46
C ASP A 628 -19.26 -2.40 -28.97
N LYS A 629 -20.43 -2.47 -29.58
CA LYS A 629 -21.05 -3.73 -30.06
C LYS A 629 -20.31 -4.37 -31.22
N ASN A 630 -19.53 -3.58 -31.96
CA ASN A 630 -18.84 -4.01 -33.18
C ASN A 630 -17.41 -4.47 -32.91
N VAL A 631 -16.93 -4.35 -31.65
CA VAL A 631 -15.56 -4.68 -31.27
C VAL A 631 -15.60 -5.77 -30.21
N THR A 632 -15.26 -6.99 -30.62
CA THR A 632 -15.32 -8.18 -29.76
C THR A 632 -13.97 -8.90 -29.64
N SER A 633 -13.04 -8.64 -30.54
CA SER A 633 -11.71 -9.25 -30.55
C SER A 633 -10.62 -8.22 -30.84
N VAL A 634 -9.37 -8.57 -30.55
CA VAL A 634 -8.20 -7.73 -30.89
C VAL A 634 -8.08 -7.49 -32.40
N ASP A 635 -8.59 -8.42 -33.22
CA ASP A 635 -8.55 -8.31 -34.66
C ASP A 635 -9.50 -7.24 -35.22
N ASP A 636 -10.53 -6.87 -34.47
CA ASP A 636 -11.47 -5.81 -34.85
C ASP A 636 -10.89 -4.41 -34.57
N LEU A 637 -9.79 -4.31 -33.83
CA LEU A 637 -9.18 -3.03 -33.47
C LEU A 637 -8.37 -2.46 -34.64
N VAL A 638 -8.68 -1.20 -35.00
CA VAL A 638 -7.96 -0.43 -36.01
C VAL A 638 -7.46 0.87 -35.39
N ALA A 639 -6.22 1.26 -35.71
CA ALA A 639 -5.66 2.54 -35.25
C ALA A 639 -6.56 3.70 -35.65
N GLY A 640 -6.82 4.61 -34.71
CA GLY A 640 -7.73 5.74 -34.88
C GLY A 640 -9.16 5.51 -34.36
N MET A 641 -9.58 4.27 -34.10
CA MET A 641 -10.90 4.01 -33.48
C MET A 641 -11.02 4.65 -32.13
N VAL A 642 -12.18 5.23 -31.85
CA VAL A 642 -12.56 5.78 -30.53
C VAL A 642 -13.58 4.85 -29.89
N LEU A 643 -13.22 4.28 -28.76
CA LEU A 643 -13.98 3.24 -28.07
C LEU A 643 -14.30 3.64 -26.63
N PRO A 644 -15.47 3.26 -26.11
CA PRO A 644 -15.71 3.26 -24.70
C PRO A 644 -14.87 2.18 -24.00
N GLY A 645 -14.35 2.46 -22.81
CA GLY A 645 -13.57 1.50 -22.06
C GLY A 645 -13.73 1.70 -20.56
N ILE A 646 -13.32 0.69 -19.80
CA ILE A 646 -13.31 0.70 -18.34
C ILE A 646 -11.86 0.60 -17.89
N VAL A 647 -11.44 1.47 -16.98
CA VAL A 647 -10.11 1.40 -16.35
C VAL A 647 -10.05 0.17 -15.45
N THR A 648 -9.20 -0.80 -15.77
CA THR A 648 -9.05 -2.06 -15.04
C THR A 648 -7.90 -2.06 -14.05
N ASN A 649 -6.85 -1.27 -14.33
CA ASN A 649 -5.70 -1.12 -13.43
C ASN A 649 -5.00 0.22 -13.66
N ILE A 650 -4.42 0.77 -12.58
CA ILE A 650 -3.65 2.00 -12.63
C ILE A 650 -2.24 1.73 -12.10
N THR A 651 -1.24 2.22 -12.81
CA THR A 651 0.17 2.11 -12.48
C THR A 651 0.84 3.48 -12.61
N ASN A 652 2.06 3.63 -12.08
CA ASN A 652 2.81 4.90 -12.20
C ASN A 652 3.13 5.31 -13.63
N PHE A 653 3.12 4.36 -14.58
CA PHE A 653 3.43 4.62 -15.99
C PHE A 653 2.19 4.75 -16.88
N GLY A 654 0.98 4.56 -16.34
CA GLY A 654 -0.26 4.72 -17.08
C GLY A 654 -1.41 3.92 -16.52
N ALA A 655 -2.50 3.83 -17.29
CA ALA A 655 -3.71 3.09 -16.94
C ALA A 655 -3.97 1.98 -17.97
N PHE A 656 -4.40 0.82 -17.48
CA PHE A 656 -4.91 -0.25 -18.33
C PHE A 656 -6.41 -0.07 -18.48
N VAL A 657 -6.88 -0.22 -19.72
CA VAL A 657 -8.28 0.01 -20.08
C VAL A 657 -8.79 -1.18 -20.87
N ASP A 658 -9.84 -1.81 -20.39
CA ASP A 658 -10.62 -2.79 -21.13
C ASP A 658 -11.52 -2.06 -22.12
N VAL A 659 -11.36 -2.36 -23.42
CA VAL A 659 -12.16 -1.80 -24.52
C VAL A 659 -13.09 -2.83 -25.15
N GLY A 660 -13.33 -3.96 -24.47
CA GLY A 660 -14.21 -5.01 -24.96
C GLY A 660 -13.52 -6.14 -25.77
N VAL A 661 -12.19 -6.26 -25.73
CA VAL A 661 -11.43 -7.27 -26.52
C VAL A 661 -10.54 -8.12 -25.59
N HIS A 662 -11.01 -9.05 -24.86
CA HIS A 662 -10.26 -10.04 -24.02
C HIS A 662 -8.82 -9.69 -23.58
N GLN A 663 -8.38 -8.46 -23.80
CA GLN A 663 -7.06 -7.94 -23.47
C GLN A 663 -7.12 -6.43 -23.21
N ASP A 664 -6.53 -6.01 -22.10
CA ASP A 664 -6.47 -4.61 -21.73
C ASP A 664 -5.46 -3.84 -22.61
N GLY A 665 -5.85 -2.65 -23.02
CA GLY A 665 -4.96 -1.70 -23.68
C GLY A 665 -4.30 -0.78 -22.67
N LEU A 666 -3.08 -0.35 -22.95
CA LEU A 666 -2.32 0.58 -22.11
C LEU A 666 -2.51 2.02 -22.62
N VAL A 667 -3.01 2.89 -21.76
CA VAL A 667 -2.90 4.34 -21.90
C VAL A 667 -1.66 4.79 -21.11
N HIS A 668 -0.54 5.02 -21.80
CA HIS A 668 0.69 5.50 -21.14
C HIS A 668 0.45 6.86 -20.46
N VAL A 669 1.17 7.18 -19.38
CA VAL A 669 1.01 8.42 -18.61
C VAL A 669 1.06 9.68 -19.50
N SER A 670 1.88 9.67 -20.56
CA SER A 670 1.95 10.76 -21.54
C SER A 670 0.73 10.87 -22.47
N GLN A 671 -0.16 9.88 -22.46
CA GLN A 671 -1.37 9.79 -23.30
C GLN A 671 -2.68 9.93 -22.50
N LEU A 672 -2.59 10.13 -21.17
CA LEU A 672 -3.76 10.28 -20.30
C LEU A 672 -4.46 11.63 -20.45
N ALA A 673 -3.72 12.69 -20.71
CA ALA A 673 -4.27 14.05 -20.86
C ALA A 673 -3.37 14.93 -21.75
N ASP A 674 -3.91 16.07 -22.19
CA ASP A 674 -3.16 17.06 -22.98
C ASP A 674 -2.16 17.88 -22.17
N ARG A 675 -2.19 17.74 -20.82
CA ARG A 675 -1.24 18.34 -19.88
C ARG A 675 -0.22 17.32 -19.39
N TYR A 676 0.90 17.79 -18.85
CA TYR A 676 1.86 16.91 -18.20
C TYR A 676 1.24 16.26 -16.95
N VAL A 677 1.25 14.95 -16.90
CA VAL A 677 0.70 14.13 -15.80
C VAL A 677 1.86 13.43 -15.12
N THR A 678 2.04 13.65 -13.83
CA THR A 678 3.03 12.98 -12.99
C THR A 678 2.46 11.75 -12.32
N ASP A 679 1.16 11.77 -12.02
CA ASP A 679 0.45 10.73 -11.31
C ASP A 679 -0.88 10.41 -12.03
N PRO A 680 -1.00 9.21 -12.62
CA PRO A 680 -2.20 8.78 -13.32
C PRO A 680 -3.48 8.84 -12.50
N THR A 681 -3.42 8.65 -11.18
CA THR A 681 -4.60 8.66 -10.30
C THR A 681 -5.28 10.03 -10.20
N GLN A 682 -4.57 11.11 -10.59
CA GLN A 682 -5.14 12.45 -10.68
C GLN A 682 -6.02 12.67 -11.93
N VAL A 683 -5.96 11.75 -12.89
CA VAL A 683 -6.66 11.85 -14.18
C VAL A 683 -7.73 10.78 -14.33
N VAL A 684 -7.43 9.56 -13.87
CA VAL A 684 -8.33 8.40 -13.98
C VAL A 684 -8.49 7.68 -12.66
N LYS A 685 -9.63 7.03 -12.48
CA LYS A 685 -9.94 6.17 -11.33
C LYS A 685 -10.15 4.74 -11.80
N LEU A 686 -9.92 3.78 -10.92
CA LEU A 686 -10.21 2.37 -11.17
C LEU A 686 -11.72 2.20 -11.45
N HIS A 687 -12.07 1.37 -12.43
CA HIS A 687 -13.42 1.16 -12.94
C HIS A 687 -14.11 2.41 -13.51
N GLN A 688 -13.38 3.49 -13.71
CA GLN A 688 -13.91 4.67 -14.39
C GLN A 688 -14.24 4.35 -15.85
N HIS A 689 -15.41 4.80 -16.30
CA HIS A 689 -15.78 4.78 -17.71
C HIS A 689 -15.03 5.88 -18.47
N VAL A 690 -14.31 5.51 -19.50
CA VAL A 690 -13.47 6.42 -20.29
C VAL A 690 -13.70 6.23 -21.77
N LYS A 691 -13.42 7.26 -22.57
CA LYS A 691 -13.29 7.13 -24.02
C LYS A 691 -11.82 7.13 -24.38
N VAL A 692 -11.42 6.15 -25.16
CA VAL A 692 -10.02 5.98 -25.59
C VAL A 692 -9.93 5.84 -27.08
N ARG A 693 -8.85 6.35 -27.68
CA ARG A 693 -8.49 6.14 -29.08
C ARG A 693 -7.43 5.07 -29.17
N VAL A 694 -7.61 4.13 -30.08
CA VAL A 694 -6.59 3.13 -30.43
C VAL A 694 -5.46 3.83 -31.16
N VAL A 695 -4.25 3.79 -30.60
CA VAL A 695 -3.04 4.37 -31.20
C VAL A 695 -2.34 3.31 -32.07
N GLU A 696 -2.12 2.13 -31.50
CA GLU A 696 -1.39 1.04 -32.14
C GLU A 696 -1.85 -0.31 -31.57
N VAL A 697 -1.85 -1.34 -32.43
CA VAL A 697 -2.11 -2.72 -32.05
C VAL A 697 -0.93 -3.58 -32.50
N ASP A 698 -0.08 -4.00 -31.57
CA ASP A 698 1.01 -4.95 -31.80
C ASP A 698 0.52 -6.40 -31.59
N ARG A 699 0.07 -7.04 -32.64
CA ARG A 699 -0.46 -8.42 -32.60
C ARG A 699 0.60 -9.46 -32.23
N LYS A 700 1.90 -9.19 -32.50
CA LYS A 700 2.98 -10.14 -32.19
C LYS A 700 3.30 -10.18 -30.69
N ARG A 701 3.19 -9.04 -30.05
CA ARG A 701 3.46 -8.88 -28.62
C ARG A 701 2.20 -8.84 -27.76
N ASN A 702 1.04 -9.00 -28.39
CA ASN A 702 -0.26 -8.85 -27.72
C ASN A 702 -0.35 -7.52 -26.94
N ARG A 703 -0.01 -6.38 -27.57
CA ARG A 703 -0.05 -5.06 -26.93
C ARG A 703 -0.97 -4.13 -27.67
N ILE A 704 -1.86 -3.45 -26.92
CA ILE A 704 -2.76 -2.43 -27.43
C ILE A 704 -2.37 -1.11 -26.78
N SER A 705 -1.98 -0.13 -27.60
CA SER A 705 -1.66 1.23 -27.13
C SER A 705 -2.86 2.14 -27.35
N LEU A 706 -3.26 2.83 -26.29
CA LEU A 706 -4.44 3.68 -26.25
C LEU A 706 -4.07 5.12 -25.86
N SER A 707 -4.93 6.09 -26.20
CA SER A 707 -4.81 7.50 -25.83
C SER A 707 -6.15 8.07 -25.39
N MET A 708 -6.10 8.89 -24.33
CA MET A 708 -7.24 9.67 -23.82
C MET A 708 -7.12 11.18 -24.17
N LYS A 709 -6.09 11.57 -24.92
CA LYS A 709 -5.95 12.96 -25.40
C LYS A 709 -7.13 13.35 -26.28
N LYS A 710 -7.45 14.66 -26.29
CA LYS A 710 -8.56 15.18 -27.08
C LYS A 710 -8.52 14.67 -28.53
N PHE A 711 -9.67 14.26 -29.00
CA PHE A 711 -9.87 13.63 -30.33
C PHE A 711 -10.18 14.69 -31.35
#